data_b98e11284827efbfbd049ab612d32ead
#
_entry.id   b98e11284827efbfbd049ab612d32ead
#
_cell.length_a   1.000
_cell.length_b   1.000
_cell.length_c   1.000
_cell.angle_alpha   90.00
_cell.angle_beta   90.00
_cell.angle_gamma   90.00
#
_symmetry.space_group_name_H-M   'P 1'
#
loop_
_entity.id
_entity.type
_entity.pdbx_description
1 polymer ?
#
loop_
_entity_poly.entity_id
_entity_poly.type
_entity_poly.pdbx_seq_one_letter_code
_entity_poly.pdbx_strand_id
1 'polypeptide(L)'
;MQLKQLFTAKKTITLSVATALLGSWSVNAAQQDTQAEENIEQISVIGSRRLGRTVEDSPVPIDIISGDALKSSGQTETNALLSTLLPSFNFPQPSITDGSDHVRPAQLRGLAPDHTLVLVNGKRRHSNALLNLNGSTGRGSSSVDLNAIPANAIERIEVLRDGAAAQYGSDAIAGVINIVLKSNSSGGSLGAVYGANITEMQGVPQLESVSEDANGNLAFNEGSDRSLTDGQTLTLQGNMGFELGDNGFLSISTEYRDRSSTNRSDYDQRENYARLPDGSLDPREFTWDRYNHNFGNGTVEDFALFYNAGYQLTNDAELYSFGSYSKREGEGGGFYRRAQDSRNVTEIYPDGFLPVITSDIDDFSLALGVKGFANEWNYDASAVYGQDAFNFGVIDSLNTSYGPSSQTSFDAGTLTYDQLTINLDFSREIDADFLASGINVAVGAEYRREGYEIQAGEEASYAQGTFGPGGAVTDPVNGPFGSAGSQVFPGFTPESAGDNSRHNVSLYVDLEAFITDNWNVAVAARYEDYSDFGDTLNGKIATRYTLTEDLALRGSVSTGFRAPSLQQQYFTSVATVFVDGIPTQTGTFAPSSDVAVALGSPGLDAEEATNYGVGFTWSTDFNFSLSVDYYQILIDDRIVLSNNLSGAGVASLLEGTGANQGRFFLNAIDSKTRGVDVVASYNLMSDNYGDVAFNLGYNYGKNEVTNIIAPPAELQSVGVEQDNLFSGNELRRFEVSTPRNKYNLSATWTLNEWRTTLRSTRYGETQDPSEIPERNEMLKPKWITDLDVAYALNNNITLSLGANNVFDVYPDPTRDLVSDVTTFSRLFSYSGFSPFGFNGRYVYGKVEMKF
;
A
#
# COMPACT_ATOMS: atom_id res chain seq x y z
N MET A 1 24.03 19.44 -16.11
CA MET A 1 25.19 18.71 -16.67
C MET A 1 26.02 18.03 -15.57
N GLN A 2 26.15 18.59 -14.39
CA GLN A 2 26.84 17.96 -13.24
C GLN A 2 26.00 16.82 -12.57
N LEU A 3 24.68 16.92 -12.53
CA LEU A 3 23.81 15.84 -12.03
C LEU A 3 23.86 14.56 -12.90
N LYS A 4 23.92 14.68 -14.23
CA LYS A 4 24.08 13.50 -15.11
C LYS A 4 25.40 12.76 -14.89
N GLN A 5 26.45 13.44 -14.46
CA GLN A 5 27.74 12.79 -14.14
C GLN A 5 27.70 12.07 -12.78
N LEU A 6 26.94 12.56 -11.81
CA LEU A 6 26.68 11.85 -10.54
C LEU A 6 25.81 10.58 -10.74
N PHE A 7 24.79 10.64 -11.59
CA PHE A 7 23.96 9.49 -11.95
C PHE A 7 24.77 8.38 -12.64
N THR A 8 25.71 8.74 -13.53
CA THR A 8 26.56 7.74 -14.19
C THR A 8 27.57 7.11 -13.21
N ALA A 9 28.02 7.84 -12.21
CA ALA A 9 28.93 7.33 -11.18
C ALA A 9 28.20 6.39 -10.20
N LYS A 10 26.94 6.69 -9.82
CA LYS A 10 26.10 5.82 -8.96
C LYS A 10 25.81 4.48 -9.67
N LYS A 11 25.39 4.48 -10.92
CA LYS A 11 25.19 3.22 -11.71
C LYS A 11 26.44 2.34 -11.75
N THR A 12 27.61 2.93 -11.78
CA THR A 12 28.87 2.18 -11.75
C THR A 12 29.17 1.57 -10.39
N ILE A 13 28.78 2.19 -9.29
CA ILE A 13 28.97 1.67 -7.92
C ILE A 13 27.98 0.54 -7.64
N THR A 14 26.73 0.67 -8.03
CA THR A 14 25.70 -0.36 -7.84
C THR A 14 26.00 -1.62 -8.68
N LEU A 15 26.47 -1.45 -9.91
CA LEU A 15 26.91 -2.55 -10.76
C LEU A 15 28.21 -3.21 -10.23
N SER A 16 29.09 -2.43 -9.57
CA SER A 16 30.34 -2.93 -8.99
C SER A 16 30.12 -3.77 -7.74
N VAL A 17 29.09 -3.49 -6.93
CA VAL A 17 28.71 -4.32 -5.78
C VAL A 17 28.10 -5.65 -6.25
N ALA A 18 27.25 -5.62 -7.28
CA ALA A 18 26.71 -6.83 -7.90
C ALA A 18 27.82 -7.69 -8.56
N THR A 19 28.82 -7.05 -9.17
CA THR A 19 29.94 -7.75 -9.82
C THR A 19 30.98 -8.26 -8.81
N ALA A 20 31.14 -7.60 -7.65
CA ALA A 20 32.03 -8.06 -6.59
C ALA A 20 31.50 -9.33 -5.88
N LEU A 21 30.17 -9.51 -5.86
CA LEU A 21 29.52 -10.74 -5.37
C LEU A 21 29.65 -11.93 -6.36
N LEU A 22 29.93 -11.66 -7.65
CA LEU A 22 30.09 -12.69 -8.69
C LEU A 22 31.54 -13.15 -8.89
N GLY A 23 32.51 -12.45 -8.27
CA GLY A 23 33.94 -12.73 -8.46
C GLY A 23 34.55 -13.57 -7.35
N SER A 24 34.76 -14.84 -7.61
CA SER A 24 35.56 -15.83 -6.89
C SER A 24 34.87 -16.70 -5.83
N TRP A 25 34.04 -17.65 -6.27
CA TRP A 25 33.75 -18.82 -5.43
C TRP A 25 33.74 -20.08 -6.30
N SER A 26 34.76 -20.89 -6.14
CA SER A 26 34.74 -22.28 -6.58
C SER A 26 33.96 -23.08 -5.52
N VAL A 27 32.70 -23.33 -5.76
CA VAL A 27 31.84 -24.12 -4.87
C VAL A 27 32.08 -25.60 -5.12
N ASN A 28 32.59 -26.31 -4.11
CA ASN A 28 32.48 -27.76 -4.05
C ASN A 28 31.02 -28.10 -3.75
N ALA A 29 30.29 -28.61 -4.74
CA ALA A 29 28.96 -29.13 -4.55
C ALA A 29 29.02 -30.41 -3.71
N ALA A 30 28.62 -30.32 -2.45
CA ALA A 30 28.26 -31.48 -1.65
C ALA A 30 26.86 -31.96 -2.10
N GLN A 31 26.77 -33.22 -2.51
CA GLN A 31 25.49 -33.88 -2.75
C GLN A 31 24.69 -33.90 -1.45
N GLN A 32 23.62 -33.13 -1.41
CA GLN A 32 22.58 -33.29 -0.39
C GLN A 32 21.46 -34.20 -0.92
N ASP A 33 21.17 -35.23 -0.14
CA ASP A 33 20.10 -36.19 -0.37
C ASP A 33 18.74 -35.50 -0.53
N THR A 34 18.05 -35.85 -1.60
CA THR A 34 16.64 -35.56 -1.85
C THR A 34 15.77 -36.40 -0.92
N GLN A 35 15.67 -36.02 0.35
CA GLN A 35 14.67 -36.54 1.30
C GLN A 35 14.24 -35.45 2.27
N ALA A 36 13.51 -34.45 1.79
CA ALA A 36 12.86 -33.44 2.64
C ALA A 36 11.60 -32.87 1.99
N GLU A 37 10.74 -33.71 1.42
CA GLU A 37 9.38 -33.34 1.01
C GLU A 37 8.32 -34.15 1.76
N GLU A 38 8.59 -34.60 2.97
CA GLU A 38 7.57 -35.18 3.85
C GLU A 38 7.50 -34.39 5.15
N ASN A 39 6.33 -33.76 5.37
CA ASN A 39 5.91 -33.06 6.58
C ASN A 39 6.55 -31.68 6.81
N ILE A 40 6.17 -30.69 6.00
CA ILE A 40 6.08 -29.35 6.53
C ILE A 40 4.86 -29.35 7.46
N GLU A 41 5.07 -29.67 8.71
CA GLU A 41 4.15 -29.28 9.78
C GLU A 41 4.01 -27.76 9.67
N GLN A 42 2.86 -27.28 9.21
CA GLN A 42 2.61 -25.86 9.06
C GLN A 42 2.42 -25.25 10.45
N ILE A 43 3.52 -24.96 11.10
CA ILE A 43 3.52 -24.32 12.40
C ILE A 43 3.13 -22.86 12.18
N SER A 44 1.92 -22.50 12.56
CA SER A 44 1.47 -21.10 12.56
C SER A 44 2.10 -20.36 13.72
N VAL A 45 2.64 -19.19 13.46
CA VAL A 45 3.22 -18.31 14.47
C VAL A 45 2.19 -17.31 15.00
N ILE A 46 1.12 -17.01 14.24
CA ILE A 46 0.09 -16.04 14.63
C ILE A 46 -1.23 -16.70 15.00
N GLY A 47 -2.10 -15.96 15.73
CA GLY A 47 -3.44 -16.42 16.14
C GLY A 47 -3.48 -17.25 17.42
N SER A 48 -2.35 -17.70 17.93
CA SER A 48 -2.20 -18.40 19.22
C SER A 48 -0.80 -18.15 19.80
N ARG A 49 -0.70 -18.07 21.11
CA ARG A 49 0.56 -18.01 21.85
C ARG A 49 1.04 -19.41 22.29
N ARG A 50 0.30 -20.46 21.95
CA ARG A 50 0.69 -21.85 22.19
C ARG A 50 1.67 -22.30 21.10
N LEU A 51 2.84 -22.80 21.51
CA LEU A 51 3.85 -23.30 20.58
C LEU A 51 3.41 -24.58 19.88
N GLY A 52 3.82 -24.77 18.62
CA GLY A 52 3.60 -25.99 17.84
C GLY A 52 2.17 -26.18 17.32
N ARG A 53 1.39 -25.10 17.17
CA ARG A 53 0.04 -25.17 16.62
C ARG A 53 0.04 -25.14 15.09
N THR A 54 -0.76 -26.00 14.49
CA THR A 54 -1.03 -26.00 13.04
C THR A 54 -2.12 -24.99 12.69
N VAL A 55 -2.18 -24.58 11.41
CA VAL A 55 -3.26 -23.71 10.89
C VAL A 55 -4.63 -24.39 10.99
N GLU A 56 -4.68 -25.70 10.77
CA GLU A 56 -5.92 -26.48 10.83
C GLU A 56 -6.51 -26.52 12.25
N ASP A 57 -5.65 -26.49 13.26
CA ASP A 57 -6.06 -26.49 14.66
C ASP A 57 -6.40 -25.10 15.20
N SER A 58 -6.21 -24.06 14.41
CA SER A 58 -6.46 -22.68 14.86
C SER A 58 -7.97 -22.42 15.09
N PRO A 59 -8.36 -21.79 16.21
CA PRO A 59 -9.73 -21.37 16.46
C PRO A 59 -10.17 -20.16 15.62
N VAL A 60 -9.24 -19.61 14.84
CA VAL A 60 -9.43 -18.44 13.97
C VAL A 60 -8.89 -18.71 12.58
N PRO A 61 -9.40 -18.06 11.51
CA PRO A 61 -8.97 -18.29 10.14
C PRO A 61 -7.56 -17.73 9.88
N ILE A 62 -6.64 -18.58 9.42
CA ILE A 62 -5.28 -18.23 9.03
C ILE A 62 -5.02 -18.78 7.63
N ASP A 63 -4.48 -17.95 6.74
CA ASP A 63 -3.95 -18.38 5.45
C ASP A 63 -2.43 -18.39 5.49
N ILE A 64 -1.81 -19.40 4.90
CA ILE A 64 -0.36 -19.45 4.68
C ILE A 64 -0.07 -19.36 3.19
N ILE A 65 0.78 -18.42 2.81
CA ILE A 65 1.29 -18.23 1.46
C ILE A 65 2.78 -18.55 1.50
N SER A 66 3.18 -19.62 0.82
CA SER A 66 4.59 -20.02 0.76
C SER A 66 5.41 -19.08 -0.13
N GLY A 67 6.72 -18.98 0.14
CA GLY A 67 7.65 -18.23 -0.70
C GLY A 67 7.68 -18.73 -2.16
N ASP A 68 7.41 -20.01 -2.42
CA ASP A 68 7.33 -20.55 -3.77
C ASP A 68 6.05 -20.10 -4.51
N ALA A 69 4.93 -19.93 -3.80
CA ALA A 69 3.71 -19.33 -4.37
C ALA A 69 3.93 -17.88 -4.79
N LEU A 70 4.73 -17.12 -4.01
CA LEU A 70 5.12 -15.75 -4.35
C LEU A 70 5.99 -15.69 -5.60
N LYS A 71 6.80 -16.71 -5.87
CA LYS A 71 7.69 -16.76 -7.03
C LYS A 71 7.01 -17.22 -8.34
N SER A 72 5.79 -17.75 -8.28
CA SER A 72 5.06 -18.29 -9.45
C SER A 72 4.40 -17.23 -10.32
N SER A 73 4.98 -16.04 -10.43
CA SER A 73 4.43 -14.89 -11.16
C SER A 73 5.58 -13.98 -11.62
N GLY A 74 5.31 -13.13 -12.60
CA GLY A 74 6.19 -12.03 -13.00
C GLY A 74 6.03 -10.77 -12.16
N GLN A 75 5.10 -10.77 -11.21
CA GLN A 75 4.95 -9.67 -10.25
C GLN A 75 6.11 -9.71 -9.26
N THR A 76 6.65 -8.55 -8.96
CA THR A 76 7.76 -8.39 -8.01
C THR A 76 7.38 -7.55 -6.78
N GLU A 77 6.26 -6.82 -6.84
CA GLU A 77 5.71 -6.08 -5.71
C GLU A 77 4.93 -7.02 -4.77
N THR A 78 5.26 -7.02 -3.49
CA THR A 78 4.63 -7.88 -2.48
C THR A 78 3.11 -7.65 -2.39
N ASN A 79 2.64 -6.40 -2.46
CA ASN A 79 1.22 -6.08 -2.51
C ASN A 79 0.50 -6.67 -3.72
N ALA A 80 1.11 -6.63 -4.91
CA ALA A 80 0.54 -7.21 -6.13
C ALA A 80 0.42 -8.73 -6.01
N LEU A 81 1.45 -9.40 -5.46
CA LEU A 81 1.44 -10.83 -5.20
C LEU A 81 0.32 -11.22 -4.23
N LEU A 82 0.20 -10.52 -3.09
CA LEU A 82 -0.87 -10.76 -2.11
C LEU A 82 -2.26 -10.58 -2.73
N SER A 83 -2.45 -9.56 -3.55
CA SER A 83 -3.74 -9.32 -4.22
C SER A 83 -4.16 -10.48 -5.15
N THR A 84 -3.22 -11.18 -5.77
CA THR A 84 -3.53 -12.33 -6.63
C THR A 84 -3.73 -13.63 -5.85
N LEU A 85 -3.21 -13.73 -4.61
CA LEU A 85 -3.24 -14.94 -3.80
C LEU A 85 -4.35 -14.90 -2.74
N LEU A 86 -4.69 -13.72 -2.21
CA LEU A 86 -5.71 -13.53 -1.17
C LEU A 86 -6.97 -12.86 -1.76
N PRO A 87 -8.14 -13.51 -1.70
CA PRO A 87 -9.36 -12.94 -2.26
C PRO A 87 -9.86 -11.72 -1.47
N SER A 88 -9.59 -11.63 -0.17
CA SER A 88 -9.96 -10.48 0.69
C SER A 88 -8.98 -9.31 0.64
N PHE A 89 -7.87 -9.43 -0.10
CA PHE A 89 -6.84 -8.39 -0.21
C PHE A 89 -6.99 -7.61 -1.52
N ASN A 90 -7.06 -6.28 -1.44
CA ASN A 90 -7.20 -5.37 -2.57
C ASN A 90 -5.98 -4.48 -2.69
N PHE A 91 -5.49 -4.33 -3.91
CA PHE A 91 -4.34 -3.50 -4.24
C PHE A 91 -4.69 -2.58 -5.42
N PRO A 92 -5.37 -1.46 -5.16
CA PRO A 92 -5.59 -0.44 -6.18
C PRO A 92 -4.25 0.16 -6.61
N GLN A 93 -4.17 0.55 -7.88
CA GLN A 93 -2.97 1.16 -8.45
C GLN A 93 -3.26 2.63 -8.76
N PRO A 94 -3.18 3.53 -7.76
CA PRO A 94 -3.45 4.93 -7.97
C PRO A 94 -2.39 5.56 -8.90
N SER A 95 -2.78 6.61 -9.59
CA SER A 95 -1.91 7.44 -10.43
C SER A 95 -2.21 8.90 -10.18
N ILE A 96 -1.21 9.76 -10.21
CA ILE A 96 -1.34 11.21 -9.95
C ILE A 96 -1.92 11.45 -8.54
N THR A 97 -1.28 10.92 -7.51
CA THR A 97 -1.78 10.93 -6.11
C THR A 97 -0.75 11.41 -5.10
N ASP A 98 0.17 12.28 -5.49
CA ASP A 98 1.11 13.00 -4.61
C ASP A 98 1.87 12.08 -3.64
N GLY A 99 2.51 11.03 -4.18
CA GLY A 99 3.31 10.06 -3.43
C GLY A 99 2.60 8.76 -3.08
N SER A 100 1.24 8.72 -3.01
CA SER A 100 0.51 7.45 -2.79
C SER A 100 0.69 6.47 -3.94
N ASP A 101 1.03 6.92 -5.14
CA ASP A 101 1.39 6.13 -6.31
C ASP A 101 2.80 5.50 -6.19
N HIS A 102 3.63 5.98 -5.28
CA HIS A 102 4.95 5.41 -4.96
C HIS A 102 4.88 4.39 -3.81
N VAL A 103 4.09 4.65 -2.75
CA VAL A 103 3.91 3.74 -1.60
C VAL A 103 2.87 2.65 -1.88
N ARG A 104 1.78 2.99 -2.56
CA ARG A 104 0.69 2.09 -2.98
C ARG A 104 0.04 1.32 -1.82
N PRO A 105 -0.80 1.98 -1.03
CA PRO A 105 -1.47 1.36 0.09
C PRO A 105 -2.42 0.25 -0.35
N ALA A 106 -2.46 -0.85 0.40
CA ALA A 106 -3.33 -2.00 0.15
C ALA A 106 -4.39 -2.14 1.25
N GLN A 107 -5.45 -2.87 0.97
CA GLN A 107 -6.59 -3.04 1.86
C GLN A 107 -6.90 -4.52 2.11
N LEU A 108 -7.17 -4.88 3.35
CA LEU A 108 -7.73 -6.17 3.73
C LEU A 108 -9.23 -6.02 4.03
N ARG A 109 -10.08 -6.88 3.43
CA ARG A 109 -11.55 -6.84 3.58
C ARG A 109 -12.20 -5.50 3.23
N GLY A 110 -11.54 -4.67 2.41
CA GLY A 110 -12.00 -3.34 2.02
C GLY A 110 -11.99 -2.30 3.14
N LEU A 111 -11.31 -2.59 4.26
CA LEU A 111 -11.06 -1.63 5.32
C LEU A 111 -9.85 -0.73 4.98
N ALA A 112 -9.64 0.32 5.76
CA ALA A 112 -8.50 1.21 5.54
C ALA A 112 -7.17 0.45 5.68
N PRO A 113 -6.13 0.84 4.93
CA PRO A 113 -4.83 0.17 4.99
C PRO A 113 -4.23 0.08 6.41
N ASP A 114 -4.44 1.09 7.24
CA ASP A 114 -3.98 1.17 8.63
C ASP A 114 -4.86 0.40 9.64
N HIS A 115 -5.91 -0.30 9.19
CA HIS A 115 -6.66 -1.28 9.98
C HIS A 115 -6.05 -2.70 9.94
N THR A 116 -4.93 -2.87 9.25
CA THR A 116 -4.23 -4.14 9.12
C THR A 116 -2.85 -4.06 9.78
N LEU A 117 -2.65 -4.83 10.84
CA LEU A 117 -1.35 -4.92 11.49
C LEU A 117 -0.37 -5.75 10.65
N VAL A 118 0.82 -5.25 10.45
CA VAL A 118 1.91 -5.98 9.79
C VAL A 118 3.01 -6.33 10.79
N LEU A 119 3.41 -7.60 10.79
CA LEU A 119 4.51 -8.12 11.59
C LEU A 119 5.60 -8.67 10.67
N VAL A 120 6.85 -8.62 11.13
CA VAL A 120 7.99 -9.33 10.54
C VAL A 120 8.55 -10.25 11.62
N ASN A 121 8.62 -11.54 11.36
CA ASN A 121 9.01 -12.56 12.35
C ASN A 121 8.26 -12.43 13.70
N GLY A 122 6.97 -12.07 13.64
CA GLY A 122 6.10 -11.88 14.81
C GLY A 122 6.29 -10.56 15.56
N LYS A 123 7.13 -9.65 15.11
CA LYS A 123 7.36 -8.33 15.72
C LYS A 123 6.77 -7.23 14.85
N ARG A 124 6.15 -6.22 15.48
CA ARG A 124 5.47 -5.11 14.79
C ARG A 124 6.41 -4.35 13.86
N ARG A 125 6.00 -4.18 12.62
CA ARG A 125 6.64 -3.32 11.62
C ARG A 125 6.13 -1.87 11.78
N HIS A 126 7.01 -0.90 11.63
CA HIS A 126 6.65 0.52 11.61
C HIS A 126 5.85 0.89 10.33
N SER A 127 5.00 1.93 10.42
CA SER A 127 4.32 2.48 9.27
C SER A 127 5.24 3.39 8.44
N ASN A 128 4.82 3.71 7.21
CA ASN A 128 5.50 4.74 6.42
C ASN A 128 5.18 6.15 6.91
N ALA A 129 5.99 7.13 6.50
CA ALA A 129 5.82 8.54 6.89
C ALA A 129 4.69 9.24 6.11
N LEU A 130 4.30 8.71 4.93
CA LEU A 130 3.32 9.33 4.06
C LEU A 130 1.90 9.20 4.61
N LEU A 131 1.17 10.32 4.65
CA LEU A 131 -0.28 10.34 4.82
C LEU A 131 -0.95 10.37 3.43
N ASN A 132 -1.79 9.40 3.12
CA ASN A 132 -2.48 9.32 1.85
C ASN A 132 -3.62 10.35 1.79
N LEU A 133 -3.45 11.46 1.08
CA LEU A 133 -4.42 12.56 1.05
C LEU A 133 -5.26 12.64 -0.22
N ASN A 134 -4.74 12.16 -1.32
CA ASN A 134 -5.39 12.27 -2.62
C ASN A 134 -6.10 10.99 -3.06
N GLY A 135 -6.97 11.14 -4.02
CA GLY A 135 -7.94 10.26 -4.68
C GLY A 135 -7.74 8.75 -4.74
N SER A 136 -7.26 8.10 -3.67
CA SER A 136 -7.17 6.65 -3.59
C SER A 136 -8.18 6.05 -2.62
N THR A 137 -8.37 4.73 -2.67
CA THR A 137 -9.20 4.00 -1.70
C THR A 137 -8.65 4.03 -0.27
N GLY A 138 -7.37 4.36 -0.10
CA GLY A 138 -6.69 4.51 1.20
C GLY A 138 -6.62 5.95 1.69
N ARG A 139 -7.41 6.89 1.14
CA ARG A 139 -7.37 8.30 1.55
C ARG A 139 -7.59 8.46 3.05
N GLY A 140 -6.73 9.25 3.68
CA GLY A 140 -6.75 9.54 5.12
C GLY A 140 -5.95 8.54 5.97
N SER A 141 -5.38 7.48 5.39
CA SER A 141 -4.63 6.46 6.13
C SER A 141 -3.12 6.63 6.02
N SER A 142 -2.41 6.08 6.99
CA SER A 142 -0.97 5.82 6.95
C SER A 142 -0.72 4.36 7.27
N SER A 143 -0.04 3.63 6.39
CA SER A 143 0.09 2.17 6.47
C SER A 143 1.55 1.71 6.42
N VAL A 144 1.79 0.44 6.69
CA VAL A 144 3.09 -0.18 6.42
C VAL A 144 3.31 -0.29 4.91
N ASP A 145 4.50 0.08 4.42
CA ASP A 145 4.90 -0.19 3.03
C ASP A 145 5.33 -1.65 2.88
N LEU A 146 4.41 -2.51 2.43
CA LEU A 146 4.72 -3.91 2.14
C LEU A 146 5.63 -4.08 0.92
N ASN A 147 5.70 -3.10 0.02
CA ASN A 147 6.57 -3.15 -1.16
C ASN A 147 8.03 -2.82 -0.81
N ALA A 148 8.32 -2.30 0.39
CA ALA A 148 9.67 -2.19 0.92
C ALA A 148 10.25 -3.57 1.32
N ILE A 149 9.42 -4.63 1.41
CA ILE A 149 9.82 -5.98 1.80
C ILE A 149 9.85 -6.88 0.55
N PRO A 150 11.05 -7.22 0.02
CA PRO A 150 11.16 -7.97 -1.22
C PRO A 150 10.71 -9.42 -1.05
N ALA A 151 9.98 -9.95 -2.05
CA ALA A 151 9.42 -11.29 -2.02
C ALA A 151 10.50 -12.39 -1.86
N ASN A 152 11.73 -12.15 -2.33
CA ASN A 152 12.83 -13.11 -2.19
C ASN A 152 13.42 -13.23 -0.77
N ALA A 153 13.11 -12.27 0.13
CA ALA A 153 13.46 -12.37 1.54
C ALA A 153 12.46 -13.21 2.35
N ILE A 154 11.29 -13.50 1.77
CA ILE A 154 10.15 -14.10 2.45
C ILE A 154 10.21 -15.61 2.34
N GLU A 155 10.10 -16.31 3.47
CA GLU A 155 9.89 -17.76 3.57
C GLU A 155 8.41 -18.09 3.39
N ARG A 156 7.54 -17.39 4.11
CA ARG A 156 6.09 -17.45 4.02
C ARG A 156 5.44 -16.19 4.56
N ILE A 157 4.20 -15.97 4.16
CA ILE A 157 3.31 -14.95 4.74
C ILE A 157 2.15 -15.66 5.42
N GLU A 158 1.88 -15.28 6.65
CA GLU A 158 0.74 -15.76 7.44
C GLU A 158 -0.27 -14.62 7.55
N VAL A 159 -1.52 -14.87 7.18
CA VAL A 159 -2.59 -13.86 7.23
C VAL A 159 -3.68 -14.33 8.16
N LEU A 160 -3.76 -13.71 9.33
CA LEU A 160 -4.84 -13.90 10.29
C LEU A 160 -6.02 -13.01 9.88
N ARG A 161 -7.12 -13.64 9.47
CA ARG A 161 -8.34 -12.95 9.04
C ARG A 161 -9.35 -12.84 10.20
N ASP A 162 -8.93 -12.26 11.32
CA ASP A 162 -9.75 -12.06 12.52
C ASP A 162 -9.26 -10.83 13.30
N GLY A 163 -10.14 -10.19 14.06
CA GLY A 163 -9.73 -9.14 14.99
C GLY A 163 -8.79 -9.72 16.06
N ALA A 164 -7.65 -9.06 16.27
CA ALA A 164 -6.59 -9.59 17.11
C ALA A 164 -5.93 -8.55 18.02
N ALA A 165 -6.60 -7.42 18.28
CA ALA A 165 -6.06 -6.36 19.11
C ALA A 165 -5.78 -6.82 20.56
N ALA A 166 -6.57 -7.74 21.12
CA ALA A 166 -6.30 -8.33 22.44
C ALA A 166 -4.98 -9.12 22.49
N GLN A 167 -4.45 -9.59 21.34
CA GLN A 167 -3.21 -10.37 21.27
C GLN A 167 -2.02 -9.52 20.80
N TYR A 168 -2.24 -8.58 19.87
CA TYR A 168 -1.17 -7.84 19.17
C TYR A 168 -1.24 -6.32 19.33
N GLY A 169 -2.30 -5.78 19.96
CA GLY A 169 -2.51 -4.35 20.17
C GLY A 169 -3.19 -3.63 19.02
N SER A 170 -3.08 -2.31 19.01
CA SER A 170 -3.64 -1.38 18.01
C SER A 170 -3.46 -1.86 16.57
N ASP A 171 -4.38 -1.47 15.68
CA ASP A 171 -4.37 -1.67 14.22
C ASP A 171 -4.79 -3.07 13.73
N ALA A 172 -4.91 -4.07 14.62
CA ALA A 172 -5.33 -5.42 14.26
C ALA A 172 -6.86 -5.55 14.19
N ILE A 173 -7.52 -4.68 13.41
CA ILE A 173 -8.99 -4.64 13.22
C ILE A 173 -9.42 -5.54 12.06
N ALA A 174 -8.86 -5.34 10.86
CA ALA A 174 -9.14 -6.14 9.68
C ALA A 174 -8.49 -7.53 9.74
N GLY A 175 -7.34 -7.59 10.39
CA GLY A 175 -6.51 -8.78 10.53
C GLY A 175 -5.05 -8.47 10.79
N VAL A 176 -4.21 -9.51 10.73
CA VAL A 176 -2.76 -9.42 10.92
C VAL A 176 -2.06 -10.11 9.75
N ILE A 177 -1.05 -9.46 9.18
CA ILE A 177 -0.14 -10.03 8.18
C ILE A 177 1.22 -10.22 8.84
N ASN A 178 1.67 -11.47 9.00
CA ASN A 178 2.99 -11.78 9.51
C ASN A 178 3.89 -12.28 8.38
N ILE A 179 5.00 -11.60 8.16
CA ILE A 179 6.01 -11.94 7.17
C ILE A 179 7.12 -12.68 7.88
N VAL A 180 7.29 -13.96 7.57
CA VAL A 180 8.35 -14.79 8.10
C VAL A 180 9.52 -14.75 7.12
N LEU A 181 10.67 -14.29 7.58
CA LEU A 181 11.89 -14.18 6.79
C LEU A 181 12.59 -15.52 6.65
N LYS A 182 13.31 -15.70 5.54
CA LYS A 182 14.18 -16.87 5.33
C LYS A 182 15.24 -16.99 6.41
N SER A 183 15.52 -18.22 6.79
CA SER A 183 16.47 -18.59 7.85
C SER A 183 17.51 -19.63 7.41
N ASN A 184 17.77 -19.73 6.11
CA ASN A 184 18.76 -20.66 5.59
C ASN A 184 20.17 -20.34 6.09
N SER A 185 20.88 -21.38 6.57
CA SER A 185 22.26 -21.29 7.07
C SER A 185 23.31 -21.59 5.99
N SER A 186 22.89 -22.09 4.82
CA SER A 186 23.77 -22.43 3.70
C SER A 186 23.02 -22.35 2.39
N GLY A 187 23.74 -22.41 1.28
CA GLY A 187 23.17 -22.29 -0.05
C GLY A 187 22.59 -20.91 -0.34
N GLY A 188 21.94 -20.79 -1.49
CA GLY A 188 21.34 -19.51 -1.87
C GLY A 188 20.62 -19.58 -3.20
N SER A 189 20.12 -18.41 -3.63
CA SER A 189 19.51 -18.24 -4.94
C SER A 189 19.85 -16.89 -5.53
N LEU A 190 19.98 -16.84 -6.86
CA LEU A 190 20.04 -15.61 -7.65
C LEU A 190 18.92 -15.65 -8.66
N GLY A 191 18.24 -14.53 -8.87
CA GLY A 191 17.17 -14.39 -9.84
C GLY A 191 17.26 -13.11 -10.62
N ALA A 192 16.80 -13.16 -11.87
CA ALA A 192 16.56 -11.99 -12.69
C ALA A 192 15.21 -12.12 -13.40
N VAL A 193 14.43 -11.06 -13.37
CA VAL A 193 13.16 -10.93 -14.08
C VAL A 193 13.25 -9.72 -14.98
N TYR A 194 12.91 -9.86 -16.26
CA TYR A 194 12.75 -8.74 -17.17
C TYR A 194 11.43 -8.85 -17.92
N GLY A 195 10.68 -7.75 -17.97
CA GLY A 195 9.41 -7.71 -18.66
C GLY A 195 9.01 -6.31 -19.10
N ALA A 196 7.90 -6.22 -19.82
CA ALA A 196 7.32 -4.97 -20.28
C ALA A 196 5.81 -5.12 -20.51
N ASN A 197 5.08 -4.03 -20.45
CA ASN A 197 3.72 -4.00 -20.95
C ASN A 197 3.73 -3.98 -22.49
N ILE A 198 3.04 -4.94 -23.09
CA ILE A 198 2.80 -5.05 -24.55
C ILE A 198 1.29 -5.13 -24.71
N THR A 199 0.66 -4.02 -25.08
CA THR A 199 -0.76 -3.84 -24.86
C THR A 199 -1.41 -2.98 -25.94
N GLU A 200 -2.73 -3.14 -26.12
CA GLU A 200 -3.59 -2.31 -26.96
C GLU A 200 -4.73 -1.74 -26.10
N MET A 201 -4.79 -0.41 -25.97
CA MET A 201 -5.73 0.28 -25.09
C MET A 201 -7.14 0.20 -25.64
N GLN A 202 -7.96 -0.71 -25.11
CA GLN A 202 -9.30 -0.97 -25.60
C GLN A 202 -10.21 0.26 -25.50
N GLY A 203 -10.71 0.72 -26.64
CA GLY A 203 -11.63 1.85 -26.75
C GLY A 203 -10.96 3.23 -26.64
N VAL A 204 -9.64 3.31 -26.74
CA VAL A 204 -8.86 4.56 -26.74
C VAL A 204 -8.11 4.66 -28.06
N PRO A 205 -8.58 5.48 -29.02
CA PRO A 205 -8.01 5.55 -30.34
C PRO A 205 -6.65 6.26 -30.37
N GLN A 206 -5.78 5.84 -31.29
CA GLN A 206 -4.56 6.56 -31.62
C GLN A 206 -4.87 7.83 -32.38
N LEU A 207 -4.37 8.98 -31.94
CA LEU A 207 -4.42 10.22 -32.74
C LEU A 207 -3.48 10.09 -33.96
N GLU A 208 -4.05 10.23 -35.17
CA GLU A 208 -3.28 10.21 -36.42
C GLU A 208 -2.87 11.60 -36.87
N SER A 209 -3.78 12.57 -36.76
CA SER A 209 -3.49 13.96 -37.17
C SER A 209 -4.47 14.95 -36.52
N VAL A 210 -4.05 16.21 -36.49
CA VAL A 210 -4.83 17.35 -36.05
C VAL A 210 -5.01 18.30 -37.21
N SER A 211 -6.21 18.84 -37.39
CA SER A 211 -6.55 19.80 -38.40
C SER A 211 -7.49 20.90 -37.85
N GLU A 212 -7.84 21.87 -38.67
CA GLU A 212 -8.84 22.89 -38.35
C GLU A 212 -10.15 22.55 -39.05
N ASP A 213 -11.26 22.63 -38.31
CA ASP A 213 -12.61 22.46 -38.86
C ASP A 213 -13.10 23.73 -39.60
N ALA A 214 -14.28 23.65 -40.23
CA ALA A 214 -14.89 24.78 -40.96
C ALA A 214 -15.25 25.99 -40.05
N ASN A 215 -15.23 25.81 -38.72
CA ASN A 215 -15.55 26.87 -37.77
C ASN A 215 -14.24 27.44 -37.10
N GLY A 216 -13.10 26.99 -37.52
CA GLY A 216 -11.82 27.44 -36.91
C GLY A 216 -11.47 26.76 -35.57
N ASN A 217 -12.02 25.58 -35.31
CA ASN A 217 -11.70 24.80 -34.12
C ASN A 217 -10.79 23.61 -34.46
N LEU A 218 -10.15 23.05 -33.41
CA LEU A 218 -9.37 21.81 -33.54
C LEU A 218 -10.27 20.65 -33.97
N ALA A 219 -9.81 19.89 -34.94
CA ALA A 219 -10.44 18.65 -35.42
C ALA A 219 -9.41 17.53 -35.38
N PHE A 220 -9.78 16.38 -34.82
CA PHE A 220 -8.91 15.25 -34.57
C PHE A 220 -9.26 14.07 -35.47
N ASN A 221 -8.29 13.52 -36.17
CA ASN A 221 -8.44 12.31 -36.94
C ASN A 221 -7.87 11.15 -36.15
N GLU A 222 -8.75 10.21 -35.82
CA GLU A 222 -8.46 9.04 -34.99
C GLU A 222 -8.31 7.78 -35.84
N GLY A 223 -7.34 6.93 -35.44
CA GLY A 223 -7.07 5.62 -36.05
C GLY A 223 -7.67 4.47 -35.24
N SER A 224 -6.99 3.32 -35.26
CA SER A 224 -7.31 2.17 -34.42
C SER A 224 -6.94 2.42 -32.95
N ASP A 225 -7.32 1.49 -32.07
CA ASP A 225 -6.94 1.51 -30.66
C ASP A 225 -5.41 1.65 -30.49
N ARG A 226 -5.00 2.43 -29.48
CA ARG A 226 -3.60 2.80 -29.23
C ARG A 226 -2.79 1.61 -28.72
N SER A 227 -1.75 1.21 -29.48
CA SER A 227 -0.83 0.14 -29.09
C SER A 227 0.43 0.72 -28.44
N LEU A 228 0.86 0.10 -27.32
CA LEU A 228 1.99 0.55 -26.52
C LEU A 228 2.92 -0.58 -26.13
N THR A 229 4.21 -0.23 -26.02
CA THR A 229 5.23 -1.06 -25.35
C THR A 229 5.99 -0.17 -24.37
N ASP A 230 5.67 -0.27 -23.09
CA ASP A 230 6.20 0.58 -22.02
C ASP A 230 6.32 -0.19 -20.69
N GLY A 231 6.66 0.48 -19.60
CA GLY A 231 6.75 -0.15 -18.27
C GLY A 231 7.82 -1.23 -18.19
N GLN A 232 8.91 -1.10 -18.95
CA GLN A 232 10.04 -2.03 -18.87
C GLN A 232 10.50 -2.13 -17.42
N THR A 233 10.60 -3.36 -16.93
CA THR A 233 10.99 -3.62 -15.55
C THR A 233 12.09 -4.66 -15.51
N LEU A 234 13.23 -4.32 -14.88
CA LEU A 234 14.30 -5.24 -14.53
C LEU A 234 14.29 -5.44 -13.02
N THR A 235 14.21 -6.69 -12.57
CA THR A 235 14.38 -7.02 -11.13
C THR A 235 15.51 -8.04 -11.00
N LEU A 236 16.48 -7.73 -10.14
CA LEU A 236 17.58 -8.60 -9.75
C LEU A 236 17.41 -8.98 -8.29
N GLN A 237 17.49 -10.27 -7.99
CA GLN A 237 17.24 -10.81 -6.64
C GLN A 237 18.36 -11.72 -6.21
N GLY A 238 18.72 -11.68 -4.93
CA GLY A 238 19.68 -12.58 -4.33
C GLY A 238 19.28 -12.97 -2.91
N ASN A 239 19.49 -14.23 -2.54
CA ASN A 239 19.44 -14.71 -1.16
C ASN A 239 20.62 -15.63 -0.93
N MET A 240 21.25 -15.53 0.25
CA MET A 240 22.37 -16.39 0.65
C MET A 240 22.36 -16.65 2.13
N GLY A 241 22.53 -17.93 2.50
CA GLY A 241 22.70 -18.41 3.88
C GLY A 241 24.16 -18.59 4.24
N PHE A 242 24.47 -18.30 5.49
CA PHE A 242 25.79 -18.49 6.11
C PHE A 242 25.64 -19.16 7.47
N GLU A 243 26.51 -20.11 7.75
CA GLU A 243 26.64 -20.68 9.10
C GLU A 243 27.37 -19.69 10.02
N LEU A 244 26.82 -19.43 11.21
CA LEU A 244 27.49 -18.68 12.26
C LEU A 244 28.05 -19.68 13.29
N GLY A 245 29.23 -20.21 13.03
CA GLY A 245 29.80 -21.33 13.80
C GLY A 245 28.89 -22.57 13.70
N ASP A 246 28.92 -23.42 14.72
CA ASP A 246 28.12 -24.67 14.76
C ASP A 246 26.66 -24.45 15.20
N ASN A 247 26.32 -23.26 15.69
CA ASN A 247 25.09 -23.03 16.44
C ASN A 247 24.24 -21.85 15.92
N GLY A 248 24.58 -21.31 14.77
CA GLY A 248 23.83 -20.14 14.28
C GLY A 248 23.74 -20.05 12.78
N PHE A 249 22.85 -19.18 12.32
CA PHE A 249 22.64 -18.86 10.91
C PHE A 249 22.60 -17.36 10.67
N LEU A 250 22.95 -16.97 9.45
CA LEU A 250 22.72 -15.64 8.89
C LEU A 250 22.19 -15.81 7.47
N SER A 251 20.96 -15.39 7.20
CA SER A 251 20.37 -15.33 5.87
C SER A 251 20.31 -13.87 5.40
N ILE A 252 20.86 -13.57 4.23
CA ILE A 252 20.87 -12.24 3.63
C ILE A 252 20.08 -12.30 2.32
N SER A 253 19.17 -11.35 2.13
CA SER A 253 18.40 -11.18 0.90
C SER A 253 18.56 -9.77 0.36
N THR A 254 18.67 -9.62 -0.96
CA THR A 254 18.75 -8.33 -1.62
C THR A 254 17.91 -8.31 -2.89
N GLU A 255 17.34 -7.15 -3.20
CA GLU A 255 16.61 -6.89 -4.45
C GLU A 255 16.98 -5.53 -5.00
N TYR A 256 17.15 -5.47 -6.31
CA TYR A 256 17.20 -4.25 -7.09
C TYR A 256 16.12 -4.30 -8.15
N ARG A 257 15.32 -3.24 -8.27
CA ARG A 257 14.28 -3.11 -9.30
C ARG A 257 14.35 -1.75 -9.95
N ASP A 258 14.35 -1.75 -11.29
CA ASP A 258 14.27 -0.55 -12.14
C ASP A 258 13.04 -0.73 -13.04
N ARG A 259 12.04 0.14 -12.87
CA ARG A 259 10.78 0.14 -13.63
C ARG A 259 10.58 1.49 -14.30
N SER A 260 10.46 1.48 -15.62
CA SER A 260 10.01 2.64 -16.38
C SER A 260 8.51 2.91 -16.20
N SER A 261 8.09 4.15 -16.40
CA SER A 261 6.68 4.54 -16.33
C SER A 261 5.83 3.88 -17.42
N THR A 262 4.52 3.81 -17.16
CA THR A 262 3.50 3.48 -18.15
C THR A 262 2.64 4.71 -18.43
N ASN A 263 2.11 4.84 -19.66
CA ASN A 263 1.21 5.94 -19.99
C ASN A 263 -0.08 5.46 -20.67
N ARG A 264 -1.17 5.59 -19.95
CA ARG A 264 -2.55 5.25 -20.38
C ARG A 264 -3.44 6.49 -20.52
N SER A 265 -2.83 7.67 -20.69
CA SER A 265 -3.59 8.88 -21.03
C SER A 265 -4.08 8.82 -22.48
N ASP A 266 -5.20 9.49 -22.74
CA ASP A 266 -5.61 9.87 -24.08
C ASP A 266 -4.86 11.13 -24.52
N TYR A 267 -5.03 11.55 -25.78
CA TYR A 267 -4.47 12.80 -26.29
C TYR A 267 -5.26 14.02 -25.76
N ASP A 268 -4.55 15.12 -25.49
CA ASP A 268 -5.16 16.37 -25.03
C ASP A 268 -5.88 17.10 -26.18
N GLN A 269 -7.19 17.26 -26.04
CA GLN A 269 -8.06 17.91 -27.04
C GLN A 269 -8.13 19.43 -26.87
N ARG A 270 -7.60 19.97 -25.79
CA ARG A 270 -7.65 21.40 -25.49
C ARG A 270 -6.64 22.16 -26.36
N GLU A 271 -6.95 23.44 -26.66
CA GLU A 271 -5.97 24.35 -27.24
C GLU A 271 -4.81 24.57 -26.27
N ASN A 272 -3.59 24.27 -26.70
CA ASN A 272 -2.40 24.46 -25.89
C ASN A 272 -1.92 25.91 -25.87
N TYR A 273 -2.04 26.57 -27.01
CA TYR A 273 -1.58 27.95 -27.23
C TYR A 273 -2.74 28.92 -27.27
N ALA A 274 -2.48 30.19 -26.93
CA ALA A 274 -3.42 31.24 -27.12
C ALA A 274 -3.64 31.45 -28.64
N ARG A 275 -4.88 31.73 -29.05
CA ARG A 275 -5.19 32.07 -30.44
C ARG A 275 -4.44 33.35 -30.87
N LEU A 276 -4.09 33.41 -32.13
CA LEU A 276 -3.46 34.58 -32.72
C LEU A 276 -4.39 35.80 -32.65
N PRO A 277 -3.86 37.04 -32.77
CA PRO A 277 -4.64 38.24 -32.64
C PRO A 277 -5.83 38.37 -33.65
N ASP A 278 -5.76 37.65 -34.77
CA ASP A 278 -6.85 37.55 -35.78
C ASP A 278 -7.91 36.50 -35.44
N GLY A 279 -7.75 35.78 -34.30
CA GLY A 279 -8.65 34.73 -33.83
C GLY A 279 -8.35 33.32 -34.38
N SER A 280 -7.38 33.18 -35.28
CA SER A 280 -6.97 31.88 -35.82
C SER A 280 -6.17 31.05 -34.78
N LEU A 281 -6.14 29.73 -34.98
CA LEU A 281 -5.33 28.83 -34.19
C LEU A 281 -3.83 29.09 -34.39
N ASP A 282 -3.05 28.96 -33.31
CA ASP A 282 -1.59 28.95 -33.44
C ASP A 282 -1.15 27.73 -34.27
N PRO A 283 -0.31 27.90 -35.31
CA PRO A 283 0.12 26.78 -36.16
C PRO A 283 0.82 25.63 -35.39
N ARG A 284 1.38 25.87 -34.20
CA ARG A 284 1.96 24.86 -33.35
C ARG A 284 0.96 23.81 -32.85
N GLU A 285 -0.34 24.17 -32.80
CA GLU A 285 -1.41 23.24 -32.43
C GLU A 285 -1.46 21.99 -33.32
N PHE A 286 -1.00 22.08 -34.58
CA PHE A 286 -1.05 20.98 -35.53
C PHE A 286 0.18 20.03 -35.44
N THR A 287 1.21 20.40 -34.72
CA THR A 287 2.47 19.64 -34.61
C THR A 287 2.90 19.33 -33.19
N TRP A 288 2.21 19.91 -32.20
CA TRP A 288 2.48 19.67 -30.80
C TRP A 288 2.09 18.25 -30.39
N ASP A 289 2.93 17.62 -29.54
CA ASP A 289 2.64 16.30 -28.99
C ASP A 289 1.53 16.40 -27.92
N ARG A 290 0.39 15.81 -28.22
CA ARG A 290 -0.81 15.84 -27.37
C ARG A 290 -0.88 14.74 -26.34
N TYR A 291 0.05 13.76 -26.35
CA TYR A 291 0.19 12.77 -25.29
C TYR A 291 1.08 13.29 -24.15
N ASN A 292 0.68 14.42 -23.61
CA ASN A 292 1.43 15.29 -22.72
C ASN A 292 1.25 14.98 -21.22
N HIS A 293 0.40 14.03 -20.88
CA HIS A 293 0.20 13.55 -19.52
C HIS A 293 0.89 12.20 -19.33
N ASN A 294 1.20 11.87 -18.07
CA ASN A 294 1.69 10.55 -17.68
C ASN A 294 0.69 9.94 -16.68
N PHE A 295 -0.25 9.12 -17.20
CA PHE A 295 -1.28 8.44 -16.42
C PHE A 295 -1.04 6.94 -16.43
N GLY A 296 -0.61 6.39 -15.30
CA GLY A 296 -0.20 5.00 -15.16
C GLY A 296 0.73 4.80 -13.98
N ASN A 297 1.58 3.79 -14.06
CA ASN A 297 2.63 3.59 -13.08
C ASN A 297 3.74 4.63 -13.27
N GLY A 298 4.21 5.22 -12.20
CA GLY A 298 5.40 6.07 -12.19
C GLY A 298 6.69 5.29 -12.43
N THR A 299 7.78 5.99 -12.77
CA THR A 299 9.12 5.43 -12.75
C THR A 299 9.54 5.12 -11.32
N VAL A 300 10.19 4.00 -11.10
CA VAL A 300 10.67 3.60 -9.77
C VAL A 300 12.01 2.89 -9.88
N GLU A 301 12.97 3.31 -9.06
CA GLU A 301 14.22 2.59 -8.81
C GLU A 301 14.23 2.18 -7.32
N ASP A 302 14.19 0.86 -7.03
CA ASP A 302 14.20 0.31 -5.68
C ASP A 302 15.48 -0.47 -5.41
N PHE A 303 16.00 -0.34 -4.21
CA PHE A 303 17.00 -1.23 -3.63
C PHE A 303 16.56 -1.68 -2.25
N ALA A 304 16.63 -2.97 -1.96
CA ALA A 304 16.33 -3.52 -0.64
C ALA A 304 17.39 -4.53 -0.20
N LEU A 305 17.75 -4.46 1.07
CA LEU A 305 18.63 -5.39 1.77
C LEU A 305 17.93 -5.85 3.06
N PHE A 306 17.81 -7.17 3.23
CA PHE A 306 17.25 -7.79 4.42
C PHE A 306 18.23 -8.82 4.97
N TYR A 307 18.27 -8.95 6.31
CA TYR A 307 18.94 -10.04 6.95
C TYR A 307 18.07 -10.65 8.05
N ASN A 308 18.30 -11.93 8.32
CA ASN A 308 17.73 -12.67 9.43
C ASN A 308 18.83 -13.56 10.02
N ALA A 309 19.05 -13.48 11.33
CA ALA A 309 20.11 -14.19 12.01
C ALA A 309 19.63 -14.77 13.35
N GLY A 310 20.09 -15.97 13.67
CA GLY A 310 19.89 -16.62 14.95
C GLY A 310 21.18 -17.27 15.44
N TYR A 311 21.41 -17.24 16.72
CA TYR A 311 22.56 -17.88 17.35
C TYR A 311 22.18 -18.50 18.69
N GLN A 312 22.33 -19.82 18.81
CA GLN A 312 22.07 -20.54 20.04
C GLN A 312 23.16 -20.24 21.08
N LEU A 313 22.82 -19.47 22.11
CA LEU A 313 23.74 -19.10 23.19
C LEU A 313 23.99 -20.28 24.16
N THR A 314 22.89 -20.98 24.47
CA THR A 314 22.89 -22.21 25.30
C THR A 314 21.85 -23.16 24.71
N ASN A 315 21.70 -24.37 25.24
CA ASN A 315 20.64 -25.30 24.79
C ASN A 315 19.21 -24.70 24.93
N ASP A 316 19.04 -23.74 25.85
CA ASP A 316 17.77 -23.18 26.24
C ASP A 316 17.64 -21.68 25.94
N ALA A 317 18.59 -21.08 25.22
CA ALA A 317 18.58 -19.64 24.92
C ALA A 317 19.14 -19.34 23.52
N GLU A 318 18.39 -18.62 22.72
CA GLU A 318 18.74 -18.15 21.38
C GLU A 318 18.74 -16.61 21.30
N LEU A 319 19.84 -16.06 20.81
CA LEU A 319 19.93 -14.67 20.38
C LEU A 319 19.46 -14.59 18.93
N TYR A 320 18.55 -13.68 18.63
CA TYR A 320 18.12 -13.43 17.25
C TYR A 320 18.20 -11.96 16.89
N SER A 321 18.40 -11.70 15.61
CA SER A 321 18.35 -10.36 15.05
C SER A 321 17.90 -10.42 13.62
N PHE A 322 17.06 -9.46 13.22
CA PHE A 322 16.71 -9.25 11.82
C PHE A 322 16.56 -7.77 11.54
N GLY A 323 16.72 -7.40 10.28
CA GLY A 323 16.63 -6.00 9.91
C GLY A 323 16.60 -5.79 8.41
N SER A 324 16.37 -4.56 8.03
CA SER A 324 16.22 -4.13 6.64
C SER A 324 16.74 -2.72 6.43
N TYR A 325 17.19 -2.48 5.22
CA TYR A 325 17.33 -1.16 4.63
C TYR A 325 16.76 -1.21 3.22
N SER A 326 15.87 -0.29 2.89
CA SER A 326 15.42 -0.10 1.51
C SER A 326 15.45 1.37 1.12
N LYS A 327 15.72 1.61 -0.15
CA LYS A 327 15.69 2.91 -0.77
C LYS A 327 14.86 2.85 -2.03
N ARG A 328 13.92 3.79 -2.18
CA ARG A 328 13.09 3.95 -3.38
C ARG A 328 13.20 5.36 -3.90
N GLU A 329 13.60 5.51 -5.17
CA GLU A 329 13.51 6.74 -5.92
C GLU A 329 12.36 6.61 -6.93
N GLY A 330 11.37 7.52 -6.85
CA GLY A 330 10.16 7.49 -7.67
C GLY A 330 9.91 8.80 -8.41
N GLU A 331 9.25 8.71 -9.58
CA GLU A 331 8.80 9.87 -10.36
C GLU A 331 7.33 9.65 -10.78
N GLY A 332 6.46 10.60 -10.45
CA GLY A 332 5.06 10.60 -10.82
C GLY A 332 4.66 11.89 -11.53
N GLY A 333 4.06 11.80 -12.71
CA GLY A 333 3.58 12.98 -13.44
C GLY A 333 2.38 13.62 -12.75
N GLY A 334 2.30 14.95 -12.79
CA GLY A 334 1.12 15.70 -12.39
C GLY A 334 0.19 15.97 -13.57
N PHE A 335 -0.54 17.11 -13.49
CA PHE A 335 -1.36 17.60 -14.58
C PHE A 335 -0.55 18.54 -15.46
N TYR A 336 -0.62 18.37 -16.78
CA TYR A 336 0.07 19.21 -17.74
C TYR A 336 -0.40 20.68 -17.68
N ARG A 337 0.55 21.61 -17.64
CA ARG A 337 0.35 23.06 -17.74
C ARG A 337 0.53 23.48 -19.18
N ARG A 338 -0.55 23.91 -19.83
CA ARG A 338 -0.54 24.36 -21.23
C ARG A 338 0.29 25.65 -21.39
N ALA A 339 0.74 25.91 -22.59
CA ALA A 339 1.47 27.16 -22.90
C ALA A 339 0.71 28.41 -22.46
N GLN A 340 -0.63 28.43 -22.64
CA GLN A 340 -1.49 29.54 -22.25
C GLN A 340 -2.02 29.49 -20.80
N ASP A 341 -1.61 28.49 -20.00
CA ASP A 341 -2.05 28.38 -18.61
C ASP A 341 -1.48 29.53 -17.78
N SER A 342 -2.29 30.15 -16.93
CA SER A 342 -1.87 31.24 -16.03
C SER A 342 -0.80 30.82 -15.03
N ARG A 343 -0.63 29.51 -14.82
CA ARG A 343 0.40 28.90 -13.98
C ARG A 343 1.69 28.57 -14.74
N ASN A 344 1.77 28.88 -16.03
CA ASN A 344 2.96 28.76 -16.85
C ASN A 344 3.68 30.11 -16.97
N VAL A 345 4.96 30.10 -17.23
CA VAL A 345 5.81 31.22 -17.61
C VAL A 345 6.45 30.88 -18.95
N THR A 346 5.97 31.49 -20.03
CA THR A 346 6.33 31.12 -21.41
C THR A 346 7.80 31.35 -21.76
N GLU A 347 8.51 32.20 -21.01
CA GLU A 347 9.95 32.40 -21.12
C GLU A 347 10.74 31.16 -20.64
N ILE A 348 10.15 30.36 -19.74
CA ILE A 348 10.76 29.11 -19.24
C ILE A 348 10.23 27.93 -20.07
N TYR A 349 8.89 27.84 -20.21
CA TYR A 349 8.22 26.74 -20.91
C TYR A 349 7.31 27.26 -22.05
N PRO A 350 7.90 27.53 -23.24
CA PRO A 350 7.14 28.14 -24.35
C PRO A 350 6.03 27.25 -24.90
N ASP A 351 6.12 25.95 -24.70
CA ASP A 351 5.13 24.97 -25.17
C ASP A 351 4.29 24.34 -24.03
N GLY A 352 4.47 24.83 -22.79
CA GLY A 352 3.88 24.22 -21.60
C GLY A 352 4.81 23.18 -20.99
N PHE A 353 4.37 22.52 -19.89
CA PHE A 353 5.18 21.53 -19.15
C PHE A 353 4.34 20.54 -18.37
N LEU A 354 4.87 19.34 -18.16
CA LEU A 354 4.33 18.36 -17.21
C LEU A 354 5.19 18.40 -15.95
N PRO A 355 4.71 18.97 -14.84
CA PRO A 355 5.45 18.92 -13.60
C PRO A 355 5.45 17.52 -13.03
N VAL A 356 6.58 17.09 -12.47
CA VAL A 356 6.78 15.73 -11.93
C VAL A 356 7.11 15.82 -10.45
N ILE A 357 6.37 15.08 -9.64
CA ILE A 357 6.69 14.84 -8.22
C ILE A 357 7.73 13.73 -8.18
N THR A 358 8.83 13.96 -7.48
CA THR A 358 9.82 12.95 -7.17
C THR A 358 9.71 12.56 -5.70
N SER A 359 9.98 11.30 -5.40
CA SER A 359 10.13 10.80 -4.04
C SER A 359 11.49 10.15 -3.86
N ASP A 360 12.13 10.42 -2.72
CA ASP A 360 13.29 9.67 -2.23
C ASP A 360 12.89 9.11 -0.87
N ILE A 361 12.68 7.78 -0.80
CA ILE A 361 12.15 7.09 0.38
C ILE A 361 13.25 6.20 0.93
N ASP A 362 13.65 6.47 2.17
CA ASP A 362 14.57 5.64 2.93
C ASP A 362 13.82 4.95 4.07
N ASP A 363 13.82 3.60 4.07
CA ASP A 363 13.19 2.77 5.10
C ASP A 363 14.26 1.90 5.79
N PHE A 364 14.29 1.94 7.11
CA PHE A 364 15.22 1.17 7.94
C PHE A 364 14.49 0.44 9.07
N SER A 365 14.92 -0.78 9.37
CA SER A 365 14.41 -1.52 10.53
C SER A 365 15.49 -2.43 11.13
N LEU A 366 15.50 -2.52 12.46
CA LEU A 366 16.39 -3.39 13.23
C LEU A 366 15.63 -3.99 14.41
N ALA A 367 15.66 -5.32 14.51
CA ALA A 367 15.16 -6.07 15.65
C ALA A 367 16.32 -6.84 16.31
N LEU A 368 16.33 -6.84 17.62
CA LEU A 368 17.27 -7.65 18.44
C LEU A 368 16.51 -8.24 19.61
N GLY A 369 16.69 -9.55 19.85
CA GLY A 369 16.00 -10.21 20.94
C GLY A 369 16.69 -11.48 21.42
N VAL A 370 16.29 -11.90 22.59
CA VAL A 370 16.67 -13.19 23.20
C VAL A 370 15.39 -13.94 23.55
N LYS A 371 15.27 -15.16 23.06
CA LYS A 371 14.17 -16.07 23.40
C LYS A 371 14.73 -17.38 23.95
N GLY A 372 13.92 -18.05 24.74
CA GLY A 372 14.34 -19.32 25.29
C GLY A 372 13.40 -19.92 26.32
N PHE A 373 13.91 -20.87 27.10
CA PHE A 373 13.16 -21.59 28.11
C PHE A 373 13.92 -21.57 29.45
N ALA A 374 13.24 -21.12 30.50
CA ALA A 374 13.80 -21.08 31.84
C ALA A 374 12.72 -21.28 32.92
N ASN A 375 12.98 -22.14 33.93
CA ASN A 375 12.02 -22.37 35.03
C ASN A 375 10.60 -22.70 34.57
N GLU A 376 10.46 -23.52 33.52
CA GLU A 376 9.17 -23.93 32.90
C GLU A 376 8.44 -22.83 32.12
N TRP A 377 9.05 -21.66 31.93
CA TRP A 377 8.55 -20.60 31.12
C TRP A 377 9.36 -20.45 29.83
N ASN A 378 8.65 -20.36 28.71
CA ASN A 378 9.22 -19.76 27.50
C ASN A 378 9.26 -18.25 27.70
N TYR A 379 10.33 -17.63 27.28
CA TYR A 379 10.46 -16.17 27.30
C TYR A 379 10.97 -15.63 25.98
N ASP A 380 10.56 -14.41 25.65
CA ASP A 380 11.07 -13.62 24.52
C ASP A 380 11.17 -12.15 24.97
N ALA A 381 12.37 -11.62 24.96
CA ALA A 381 12.64 -10.22 25.23
C ALA A 381 13.28 -9.58 24.01
N SER A 382 12.70 -8.51 23.50
CA SER A 382 13.13 -7.89 22.23
C SER A 382 12.96 -6.39 22.20
N ALA A 383 13.78 -5.75 21.36
CA ALA A 383 13.63 -4.37 20.94
C ALA A 383 13.62 -4.29 19.42
N VAL A 384 12.70 -3.50 18.87
CA VAL A 384 12.57 -3.23 17.42
C VAL A 384 12.56 -1.73 17.22
N TYR A 385 13.47 -1.24 16.39
CA TYR A 385 13.46 0.15 15.91
C TYR A 385 13.21 0.15 14.41
N GLY A 386 12.38 1.06 13.94
CA GLY A 386 12.13 1.30 12.53
C GLY A 386 11.94 2.78 12.25
N GLN A 387 12.33 3.20 11.05
CA GLN A 387 12.19 4.56 10.54
C GLN A 387 11.89 4.53 9.06
N ASP A 388 10.99 5.38 8.63
CA ASP A 388 10.70 5.69 7.22
C ASP A 388 10.81 7.20 7.03
N ALA A 389 11.55 7.62 6.01
CA ALA A 389 11.71 9.02 5.62
C ALA A 389 11.31 9.19 4.15
N PHE A 390 10.33 10.05 3.90
CA PHE A 390 9.80 10.36 2.58
C PHE A 390 10.15 11.81 2.24
N ASN A 391 11.15 12.02 1.37
CA ASN A 391 11.49 13.33 0.83
C ASN A 391 10.73 13.59 -0.47
N PHE A 392 10.03 14.72 -0.52
CA PHE A 392 9.36 15.22 -1.72
C PHE A 392 10.27 16.14 -2.51
N GLY A 393 10.41 15.86 -3.79
CA GLY A 393 10.99 16.78 -4.76
C GLY A 393 10.00 17.08 -5.88
N VAL A 394 10.25 18.17 -6.59
CA VAL A 394 9.48 18.54 -7.79
C VAL A 394 10.44 18.93 -8.89
N ILE A 395 10.30 18.33 -10.06
CA ILE A 395 11.11 18.64 -11.25
C ILE A 395 10.21 19.00 -12.43
N ASP A 396 10.83 19.58 -13.48
CA ASP A 396 10.10 20.08 -14.65
C ASP A 396 8.93 21.00 -14.25
N SER A 397 9.15 21.87 -13.27
CA SER A 397 8.14 22.75 -12.66
C SER A 397 8.62 24.19 -12.63
N LEU A 398 7.82 25.05 -12.01
CA LEU A 398 8.18 26.43 -11.70
C LEU A 398 7.31 27.00 -10.57
N ASN A 399 7.80 28.05 -9.92
CA ASN A 399 6.98 28.92 -9.06
C ASN A 399 6.53 30.12 -9.90
N THR A 400 5.24 30.17 -10.28
CA THR A 400 4.70 31.21 -11.18
C THR A 400 4.93 32.60 -10.62
N SER A 401 4.86 32.75 -9.29
CA SER A 401 5.06 34.05 -8.63
C SER A 401 6.49 34.58 -8.66
N TYR A 402 7.47 33.75 -9.08
CA TYR A 402 8.85 34.14 -9.33
C TYR A 402 9.10 34.52 -10.79
N GLY A 403 8.10 34.31 -11.66
CA GLY A 403 8.16 34.66 -13.08
C GLY A 403 9.37 34.03 -13.79
N PRO A 404 10.02 34.74 -14.74
CA PRO A 404 11.14 34.18 -15.49
C PRO A 404 12.36 33.82 -14.66
N SER A 405 12.44 34.25 -13.39
CA SER A 405 13.55 33.90 -12.48
C SER A 405 13.32 32.62 -11.67
N SER A 406 12.16 31.95 -11.87
CA SER A 406 11.89 30.69 -11.19
C SER A 406 12.91 29.61 -11.60
N GLN A 407 13.33 28.82 -10.60
CA GLN A 407 14.00 27.54 -10.85
C GLN A 407 12.97 26.49 -11.33
N THR A 408 13.46 25.38 -11.86
CA THR A 408 12.62 24.31 -12.43
C THR A 408 12.69 22.99 -11.65
N SER A 409 13.47 22.98 -10.57
CA SER A 409 13.58 21.83 -9.66
C SER A 409 13.59 22.33 -8.23
N PHE A 410 12.87 21.64 -7.33
CA PHE A 410 12.62 22.08 -5.97
C PHE A 410 12.72 20.91 -4.99
N ASP A 411 13.30 21.17 -3.82
CA ASP A 411 13.15 20.35 -2.63
C ASP A 411 11.87 20.83 -1.90
N ALA A 412 10.88 19.95 -1.81
CA ALA A 412 9.58 20.28 -1.24
C ALA A 412 9.44 19.85 0.23
N GLY A 413 10.49 19.25 0.82
CA GLY A 413 10.58 18.89 2.23
C GLY A 413 10.36 17.40 2.50
N THR A 414 10.52 17.02 3.77
CA THR A 414 10.59 15.63 4.20
C THR A 414 9.58 15.31 5.29
N LEU A 415 8.94 14.16 5.18
CA LEU A 415 8.17 13.53 6.25
C LEU A 415 9.00 12.39 6.82
N THR A 416 9.09 12.29 8.15
CA THR A 416 9.79 11.17 8.82
C THR A 416 8.88 10.56 9.88
N TYR A 417 8.80 9.24 9.92
CA TYR A 417 8.15 8.48 10.97
C TYR A 417 9.15 7.50 11.60
N ASP A 418 9.23 7.46 12.92
CA ASP A 418 10.05 6.50 13.66
C ASP A 418 9.26 5.76 14.74
N GLN A 419 9.65 4.51 15.00
CA GLN A 419 9.03 3.68 16.02
C GLN A 419 10.09 2.84 16.76
N LEU A 420 10.03 2.86 18.08
CA LEU A 420 10.74 1.94 18.96
C LEU A 420 9.73 1.10 19.74
N THR A 421 9.82 -0.22 19.64
CA THR A 421 8.97 -1.16 20.38
C THR A 421 9.85 -2.08 21.22
N ILE A 422 9.59 -2.19 22.52
CA ILE A 422 10.25 -3.12 23.44
C ILE A 422 9.19 -4.11 23.93
N ASN A 423 9.41 -5.40 23.72
CA ASN A 423 8.50 -6.46 24.12
C ASN A 423 9.16 -7.38 25.15
N LEU A 424 8.33 -7.84 26.08
CA LEU A 424 8.69 -8.86 27.06
C LEU A 424 7.53 -9.84 27.18
N ASP A 425 7.72 -11.04 26.66
CA ASP A 425 6.70 -12.07 26.53
C ASP A 425 7.10 -13.31 27.31
N PHE A 426 6.14 -13.93 28.02
CA PHE A 426 6.31 -15.19 28.73
C PHE A 426 5.14 -16.12 28.42
N SER A 427 5.41 -17.41 28.24
CA SER A 427 4.35 -18.42 28.11
C SER A 427 4.72 -19.71 28.80
N ARG A 428 3.70 -20.40 29.31
CA ARG A 428 3.83 -21.67 30.02
C ARG A 428 2.56 -22.49 29.94
N GLU A 429 2.68 -23.78 29.79
CA GLU A 429 1.57 -24.71 30.02
C GLU A 429 1.48 -25.08 31.51
N ILE A 430 0.34 -24.93 32.13
CA ILE A 430 0.03 -25.24 33.54
C ILE A 430 -0.89 -26.45 33.56
N ASP A 431 -0.50 -27.50 34.23
CA ASP A 431 -1.33 -28.70 34.38
C ASP A 431 -2.66 -28.37 35.04
N ALA A 432 -3.76 -28.94 34.52
CA ALA A 432 -5.11 -28.76 35.02
C ALA A 432 -5.90 -30.06 34.87
N ASP A 433 -5.94 -30.86 35.95
CA ASP A 433 -6.55 -32.21 35.98
C ASP A 433 -8.01 -32.26 35.55
N PHE A 434 -8.71 -31.11 35.52
CA PHE A 434 -10.11 -31.01 35.14
C PHE A 434 -10.33 -30.72 33.64
N LEU A 435 -9.27 -30.54 32.87
CA LEU A 435 -9.26 -30.28 31.44
C LEU A 435 -8.58 -31.42 30.67
N ALA A 436 -8.86 -31.53 29.39
CA ALA A 436 -8.22 -32.52 28.53
C ALA A 436 -6.74 -32.19 28.25
N SER A 437 -6.36 -30.89 28.34
CA SER A 437 -4.95 -30.45 28.30
C SER A 437 -4.65 -29.51 29.46
N GLY A 438 -3.37 -29.20 29.69
CA GLY A 438 -2.99 -28.06 30.50
C GLY A 438 -3.53 -26.74 29.93
N ILE A 439 -3.51 -25.69 30.74
CA ILE A 439 -3.84 -24.33 30.32
C ILE A 439 -2.53 -23.69 29.82
N ASN A 440 -2.47 -23.31 28.57
CA ASN A 440 -1.42 -22.42 28.09
C ASN A 440 -1.70 -21.01 28.61
N VAL A 441 -0.78 -20.46 29.38
CA VAL A 441 -0.86 -19.10 29.93
C VAL A 441 0.24 -18.30 29.26
N ALA A 442 -0.10 -17.23 28.54
CA ALA A 442 0.85 -16.26 28.04
C ALA A 442 0.57 -14.89 28.66
N VAL A 443 1.61 -14.20 29.07
CA VAL A 443 1.56 -12.84 29.62
C VAL A 443 2.70 -12.02 29.02
N GLY A 444 2.49 -10.74 28.85
CA GLY A 444 3.57 -9.89 28.38
C GLY A 444 3.31 -8.42 28.61
N ALA A 445 4.36 -7.66 28.34
CA ALA A 445 4.38 -6.21 28.41
C ALA A 445 5.05 -5.63 27.14
N GLU A 446 4.55 -4.50 26.70
CA GLU A 446 5.09 -3.74 25.57
C GLU A 446 5.25 -2.28 25.96
N TYR A 447 6.37 -1.69 25.59
CA TYR A 447 6.57 -0.25 25.55
C TYR A 447 6.80 0.15 24.11
N ARG A 448 6.06 1.15 23.60
CA ARG A 448 6.24 1.71 22.26
C ARG A 448 6.35 3.21 22.30
N ARG A 449 7.34 3.74 21.58
CA ARG A 449 7.49 5.16 21.29
C ARG A 449 7.37 5.35 19.80
N GLU A 450 6.62 6.36 19.38
CA GLU A 450 6.43 6.77 17.98
C GLU A 450 6.80 8.23 17.83
N GLY A 451 7.43 8.59 16.73
CA GLY A 451 7.78 9.97 16.37
C GLY A 451 7.31 10.29 14.95
N TYR A 452 6.93 11.55 14.74
CA TYR A 452 6.57 12.07 13.42
C TYR A 452 7.09 13.49 13.25
N GLU A 453 7.90 13.69 12.21
CA GLU A 453 8.54 14.95 11.88
C GLU A 453 8.15 15.42 10.48
N ILE A 454 7.86 16.71 10.34
CA ILE A 454 7.70 17.42 9.07
C ILE A 454 8.84 18.43 8.98
N GLN A 455 9.67 18.31 7.96
CA GLN A 455 10.72 19.27 7.62
C GLN A 455 10.27 20.15 6.46
N ALA A 456 10.46 21.46 6.59
CA ALA A 456 10.14 22.42 5.53
C ALA A 456 11.01 22.20 4.29
N GLY A 457 10.42 22.45 3.12
CA GLY A 457 11.14 22.51 1.86
C GLY A 457 12.02 23.75 1.74
N GLU A 458 12.72 23.86 0.62
CA GLU A 458 13.45 25.11 0.31
C GLU A 458 12.46 26.27 0.06
N GLU A 459 12.87 27.50 0.37
CA GLU A 459 11.99 28.68 0.29
C GLU A 459 11.32 28.85 -1.07
N ALA A 460 12.04 28.60 -2.15
CA ALA A 460 11.51 28.70 -3.52
C ALA A 460 10.37 27.72 -3.80
N SER A 461 10.27 26.62 -3.05
CA SER A 461 9.24 25.58 -3.23
C SER A 461 7.87 26.00 -2.67
N TYR A 462 7.80 26.98 -1.75
CA TYR A 462 6.55 27.41 -1.10
C TYR A 462 6.31 28.92 -1.08
N ALA A 463 7.36 29.76 -1.17
CA ALA A 463 7.21 31.19 -0.95
C ALA A 463 6.49 31.91 -2.09
N GLN A 464 5.83 33.02 -1.73
CA GLN A 464 5.19 33.96 -2.66
C GLN A 464 6.21 34.94 -3.22
N GLY A 465 6.34 34.99 -4.53
CA GLY A 465 7.07 36.01 -5.25
C GLY A 465 6.22 37.22 -5.65
N THR A 466 6.73 38.05 -6.53
CA THR A 466 6.14 39.36 -6.90
C THR A 466 5.62 39.42 -8.35
N PHE A 467 5.66 38.32 -9.10
CA PHE A 467 5.11 38.24 -10.45
C PHE A 467 3.63 37.80 -10.41
N GLY A 468 2.88 38.27 -11.39
CA GLY A 468 1.48 37.92 -11.61
C GLY A 468 1.32 36.60 -12.38
N PRO A 469 0.05 36.22 -12.65
CA PRO A 469 -0.27 35.03 -13.46
C PRO A 469 0.47 35.07 -14.81
N GLY A 470 0.98 33.91 -15.27
CA GLY A 470 1.75 33.80 -16.49
C GLY A 470 3.11 34.48 -16.43
N GLY A 471 3.64 34.81 -15.28
CA GLY A 471 4.92 35.49 -15.09
C GLY A 471 4.85 37.01 -15.42
N ALA A 472 3.66 37.58 -15.51
CA ALA A 472 3.48 38.99 -15.80
C ALA A 472 4.03 39.90 -14.67
N VAL A 473 4.63 41.00 -15.04
CA VAL A 473 5.05 42.03 -14.06
C VAL A 473 3.81 42.62 -13.43
N THR A 474 3.73 42.62 -12.10
CA THR A 474 2.59 43.10 -11.34
C THR A 474 3.02 44.10 -10.24
N ASP A 475 2.05 44.74 -9.62
CA ASP A 475 2.30 45.55 -8.41
C ASP A 475 2.72 44.62 -7.25
N PRO A 476 3.94 44.79 -6.69
CA PRO A 476 4.44 43.92 -5.64
C PRO A 476 3.67 44.03 -4.30
N VAL A 477 2.74 44.97 -4.19
CA VAL A 477 1.93 45.20 -2.98
C VAL A 477 0.49 44.75 -3.14
N ASN A 478 -0.12 45.02 -4.32
CA ASN A 478 -1.55 44.84 -4.54
C ASN A 478 -1.90 43.70 -5.52
N GLY A 479 -0.92 43.09 -6.20
CA GLY A 479 -1.14 42.02 -7.13
C GLY A 479 -1.87 42.42 -8.45
N PRO A 480 -2.42 41.48 -9.24
CA PRO A 480 -2.61 40.06 -8.93
C PRO A 480 -1.31 39.26 -8.93
N PHE A 481 -1.17 38.38 -7.99
CA PHE A 481 0.01 37.52 -7.91
C PHE A 481 -0.22 36.17 -8.60
N GLY A 482 0.85 35.59 -9.14
CA GLY A 482 0.88 34.20 -9.55
C GLY A 482 0.78 33.25 -8.35
N SER A 483 0.49 31.98 -8.62
CA SER A 483 0.46 30.95 -7.58
C SER A 483 1.81 30.86 -6.87
N ALA A 484 1.81 30.88 -5.56
CA ALA A 484 2.98 30.63 -4.73
C ALA A 484 3.39 29.14 -4.80
N GLY A 485 4.67 28.90 -4.64
CA GLY A 485 5.21 27.54 -4.58
C GLY A 485 5.37 26.87 -5.93
N SER A 486 6.08 25.74 -5.92
CA SER A 486 6.28 24.88 -7.07
C SER A 486 4.95 24.29 -7.56
N GLN A 487 4.77 24.21 -8.90
CA GLN A 487 3.57 23.65 -9.50
C GLN A 487 3.56 22.15 -9.31
N VAL A 488 2.39 21.59 -9.12
CA VAL A 488 1.96 20.25 -8.76
C VAL A 488 2.03 20.01 -7.26
N PHE A 489 3.11 20.29 -6.58
CA PHE A 489 3.26 20.10 -5.14
C PHE A 489 4.07 21.27 -4.54
N PRO A 490 3.43 22.24 -3.88
CA PRO A 490 4.11 23.26 -3.10
C PRO A 490 4.82 22.62 -1.91
N GLY A 491 6.04 23.06 -1.64
CA GLY A 491 6.80 22.55 -0.49
C GLY A 491 6.16 22.86 0.87
N PHE A 492 6.48 22.04 1.87
CA PHE A 492 6.09 22.32 3.25
C PHE A 492 6.70 23.63 3.73
N THR A 493 5.88 24.44 4.38
CA THR A 493 6.32 25.71 4.93
C THR A 493 6.95 25.54 6.33
N PRO A 494 7.76 26.49 6.82
CA PRO A 494 8.27 26.47 8.20
C PRO A 494 7.15 26.38 9.25
N GLU A 495 5.96 26.93 8.96
CA GLU A 495 4.80 26.87 9.86
C GLU A 495 4.17 25.46 9.90
N SER A 496 4.35 24.67 8.83
CA SER A 496 3.93 23.27 8.78
C SER A 496 4.94 22.31 9.42
N ALA A 497 6.19 22.78 9.62
CA ALA A 497 7.25 21.97 10.20
C ALA A 497 7.04 21.72 11.70
N GLY A 498 7.39 20.52 12.16
CA GLY A 498 7.27 20.15 13.56
C GLY A 498 7.77 18.74 13.82
N ASP A 499 8.11 18.45 15.07
CA ASP A 499 8.55 17.14 15.57
C ASP A 499 7.66 16.76 16.76
N ASN A 500 6.90 15.69 16.62
CA ASN A 500 5.91 15.24 17.58
C ASN A 500 6.13 13.77 17.93
N SER A 501 5.85 13.38 19.18
CA SER A 501 6.00 12.00 19.59
C SER A 501 4.97 11.62 20.64
N ARG A 502 4.68 10.32 20.69
CA ARG A 502 3.88 9.69 21.75
C ARG A 502 4.54 8.42 22.25
N HIS A 503 4.08 7.92 23.38
CA HIS A 503 4.42 6.59 23.87
C HIS A 503 3.18 5.89 24.42
N ASN A 504 3.24 4.56 24.42
CA ASN A 504 2.27 3.74 25.13
C ASN A 504 2.94 2.63 25.93
N VAL A 505 2.23 2.17 26.96
CA VAL A 505 2.57 0.98 27.74
C VAL A 505 1.41 0.02 27.66
N SER A 506 1.69 -1.24 27.39
CA SER A 506 0.67 -2.27 27.27
C SER A 506 0.97 -3.47 28.16
N LEU A 507 -0.09 -4.11 28.66
CA LEU A 507 -0.04 -5.37 29.36
C LEU A 507 -1.08 -6.31 28.77
N TYR A 508 -0.74 -7.58 28.58
CA TYR A 508 -1.68 -8.57 28.07
C TYR A 508 -1.62 -9.89 28.82
N VAL A 509 -2.73 -10.62 28.74
CA VAL A 509 -2.86 -12.03 29.13
C VAL A 509 -3.60 -12.80 28.05
N ASP A 510 -3.13 -13.99 27.73
CA ASP A 510 -3.75 -14.93 26.78
C ASP A 510 -3.79 -16.31 27.45
N LEU A 511 -4.97 -16.92 27.48
CA LEU A 511 -5.24 -18.23 28.07
C LEU A 511 -5.85 -19.14 27.02
N GLU A 512 -5.27 -20.32 26.83
CA GLU A 512 -5.78 -21.29 25.88
C GLU A 512 -5.77 -22.69 26.47
N ALA A 513 -6.86 -23.43 26.30
CA ALA A 513 -6.97 -24.80 26.78
C ALA A 513 -7.92 -25.65 25.95
N PHE A 514 -7.67 -26.97 25.92
CA PHE A 514 -8.67 -27.96 25.52
C PHE A 514 -9.55 -28.32 26.71
N ILE A 515 -10.81 -27.88 26.66
CA ILE A 515 -11.81 -28.20 27.68
C ILE A 515 -12.14 -29.70 27.64
N THR A 516 -12.24 -30.25 26.45
CA THR A 516 -12.30 -31.68 26.12
C THR A 516 -11.35 -31.94 24.95
N ASP A 517 -11.07 -33.22 24.63
CA ASP A 517 -10.20 -33.56 23.47
C ASP A 517 -10.63 -32.89 22.16
N ASN A 518 -11.93 -32.61 22.03
CA ASN A 518 -12.52 -32.03 20.81
C ASN A 518 -12.86 -30.55 20.93
N TRP A 519 -12.71 -29.93 22.10
CA TRP A 519 -13.14 -28.54 22.33
C TRP A 519 -12.05 -27.67 22.88
N ASN A 520 -11.51 -26.78 22.02
CA ASN A 520 -10.54 -25.76 22.36
C ASN A 520 -11.23 -24.41 22.63
N VAL A 521 -10.76 -23.68 23.64
CA VAL A 521 -11.17 -22.31 23.97
C VAL A 521 -9.94 -21.47 24.26
N ALA A 522 -9.93 -20.26 23.67
CA ALA A 522 -8.90 -19.24 23.90
C ALA A 522 -9.57 -17.94 24.37
N VAL A 523 -8.96 -17.28 25.37
CA VAL A 523 -9.41 -16.00 25.92
C VAL A 523 -8.22 -15.09 26.07
N ALA A 524 -8.29 -13.86 25.54
CA ALA A 524 -7.24 -12.88 25.68
C ALA A 524 -7.79 -11.53 26.16
N ALA A 525 -6.97 -10.79 26.89
CA ALA A 525 -7.23 -9.40 27.28
C ALA A 525 -5.94 -8.59 27.21
N ARG A 526 -6.05 -7.34 26.76
CA ARG A 526 -4.95 -6.39 26.64
C ARG A 526 -5.39 -5.00 27.08
N TYR A 527 -4.62 -4.40 27.98
CA TYR A 527 -4.73 -3.01 28.40
C TYR A 527 -3.59 -2.20 27.81
N GLU A 528 -3.89 -1.04 27.27
CA GLU A 528 -2.92 -0.10 26.71
C GLU A 528 -3.20 1.32 27.22
N ASP A 529 -2.15 2.06 27.62
CA ASP A 529 -2.21 3.45 28.07
C ASP A 529 -1.31 4.30 27.18
N TYR A 530 -1.91 5.25 26.47
CA TYR A 530 -1.27 6.14 25.51
C TYR A 530 -1.14 7.55 26.10
N SER A 531 -0.03 8.21 25.83
CA SER A 531 0.28 9.53 26.36
C SER A 531 -0.57 10.67 25.78
N ASP A 532 -1.30 10.43 24.69
CA ASP A 532 -2.01 11.46 23.92
C ASP A 532 -3.55 11.37 24.03
N PHE A 533 -4.16 10.18 23.95
CA PHE A 533 -5.61 10.06 23.93
C PHE A 533 -6.20 9.18 25.06
N GLY A 534 -5.36 8.60 25.95
CA GLY A 534 -5.82 7.82 27.09
C GLY A 534 -5.66 6.33 26.96
N ASP A 535 -6.51 5.55 27.63
CA ASP A 535 -6.35 4.12 27.78
C ASP A 535 -7.44 3.31 27.06
N THR A 536 -7.10 2.07 26.70
CA THR A 536 -8.03 1.10 26.08
C THR A 536 -7.92 -0.27 26.73
N LEU A 537 -9.04 -0.99 26.79
CA LEU A 537 -9.11 -2.39 27.22
C LEU A 537 -9.79 -3.24 26.17
N ASN A 538 -9.05 -4.18 25.60
CA ASN A 538 -9.55 -5.06 24.54
C ASN A 538 -9.57 -6.51 24.98
N GLY A 539 -10.59 -7.25 24.54
CA GLY A 539 -10.80 -8.66 24.87
C GLY A 539 -11.10 -9.51 23.65
N LYS A 540 -10.80 -10.80 23.75
CA LYS A 540 -11.11 -11.78 22.71
C LYS A 540 -11.50 -13.10 23.35
N ILE A 541 -12.52 -13.74 22.78
CA ILE A 541 -12.88 -15.14 23.03
C ILE A 541 -12.93 -15.83 21.68
N ALA A 542 -12.19 -16.93 21.54
CA ALA A 542 -12.22 -17.78 20.34
C ALA A 542 -12.41 -19.24 20.76
N THR A 543 -13.08 -20.02 19.94
CA THR A 543 -13.34 -21.42 20.20
C THR A 543 -13.32 -22.24 18.93
N ARG A 544 -12.88 -23.50 19.06
CA ARG A 544 -12.92 -24.52 18.01
C ARG A 544 -13.46 -25.83 18.58
N TYR A 545 -14.42 -26.41 17.88
CA TYR A 545 -15.00 -27.70 18.23
C TYR A 545 -14.87 -28.67 17.06
N THR A 546 -14.14 -29.77 17.28
CA THR A 546 -13.93 -30.85 16.32
C THR A 546 -15.12 -31.80 16.35
N LEU A 547 -15.95 -31.79 15.30
CA LEU A 547 -17.13 -32.64 15.16
C LEU A 547 -16.78 -34.05 14.74
N THR A 548 -15.83 -34.18 13.80
CA THR A 548 -15.27 -35.44 13.31
C THR A 548 -13.77 -35.22 13.08
N GLU A 549 -13.01 -36.24 12.76
CA GLU A 549 -11.58 -36.11 12.43
C GLU A 549 -11.33 -35.11 11.30
N ASP A 550 -12.25 -35.00 10.37
CA ASP A 550 -12.13 -34.12 9.19
C ASP A 550 -12.81 -32.77 9.34
N LEU A 551 -13.78 -32.59 10.26
CA LEU A 551 -14.64 -31.42 10.30
C LEU A 551 -14.60 -30.73 11.66
N ALA A 552 -14.28 -29.43 11.65
CA ALA A 552 -14.31 -28.58 12.84
C ALA A 552 -15.11 -27.31 12.61
N LEU A 553 -15.80 -26.86 13.66
CA LEU A 553 -16.45 -25.56 13.75
C LEU A 553 -15.56 -24.60 14.53
N ARG A 554 -15.59 -23.32 14.17
CA ARG A 554 -14.86 -22.27 14.89
C ARG A 554 -15.69 -21.00 15.01
N GLY A 555 -15.42 -20.22 16.06
CA GLY A 555 -16.07 -18.94 16.26
C GLY A 555 -15.26 -18.02 17.16
N SER A 556 -15.36 -16.70 16.92
CA SER A 556 -14.67 -15.68 17.69
C SER A 556 -15.53 -14.45 17.91
N VAL A 557 -15.30 -13.78 19.03
CA VAL A 557 -15.75 -12.42 19.31
C VAL A 557 -14.59 -11.67 19.92
N SER A 558 -14.28 -10.49 19.39
CA SER A 558 -13.23 -9.65 19.94
C SER A 558 -13.57 -8.17 19.83
N THR A 559 -13.05 -7.38 20.77
CA THR A 559 -12.95 -5.93 20.62
C THR A 559 -11.56 -5.59 20.09
N GLY A 560 -11.47 -4.43 19.45
CA GLY A 560 -10.22 -3.90 18.91
C GLY A 560 -10.29 -2.38 18.86
N PHE A 561 -9.16 -1.77 18.58
CA PHE A 561 -9.08 -0.33 18.42
C PHE A 561 -7.95 0.04 17.46
N ARG A 562 -8.00 1.28 17.00
CA ARG A 562 -6.87 1.92 16.31
C ARG A 562 -6.61 3.29 16.92
N ALA A 563 -5.40 3.50 17.38
CA ALA A 563 -4.95 4.80 17.80
C ALA A 563 -4.94 5.77 16.60
N PRO A 564 -5.34 7.05 16.75
CA PRO A 564 -5.10 8.06 15.72
C PRO A 564 -3.62 8.04 15.34
N SER A 565 -3.26 7.92 14.06
CA SER A 565 -1.86 7.96 13.68
C SER A 565 -1.26 9.35 13.95
N LEU A 566 0.05 9.43 14.23
CA LEU A 566 0.71 10.73 14.39
C LEU A 566 0.60 11.58 13.11
N GLN A 567 0.58 10.91 11.94
CA GLN A 567 0.34 11.55 10.66
C GLN A 567 -1.05 12.22 10.62
N GLN A 568 -2.11 11.56 11.10
CA GLN A 568 -3.46 12.14 11.16
C GLN A 568 -3.55 13.28 12.18
N GLN A 569 -2.80 13.20 13.27
CA GLN A 569 -2.82 14.19 14.34
C GLN A 569 -2.03 15.46 14.02
N TYR A 570 -0.91 15.34 13.31
CA TYR A 570 0.06 16.44 13.18
C TYR A 570 0.35 16.87 11.75
N PHE A 571 -0.13 16.14 10.72
CA PHE A 571 0.09 16.56 9.35
C PHE A 571 -0.56 17.91 9.06
N THR A 572 0.26 18.83 8.57
CA THR A 572 -0.18 20.15 8.12
C THR A 572 0.49 20.46 6.79
N SER A 573 -0.32 20.81 5.79
CA SER A 573 0.15 21.24 4.48
C SER A 573 -0.79 22.31 3.94
N VAL A 574 -0.26 23.46 3.60
CA VAL A 574 -1.01 24.58 3.03
C VAL A 574 -0.58 24.81 1.60
N ALA A 575 -1.56 24.88 0.70
CA ALA A 575 -1.33 25.23 -0.70
C ALA A 575 -2.21 26.42 -1.09
N THR A 576 -1.70 27.28 -1.97
CA THR A 576 -2.50 28.34 -2.57
C THR A 576 -3.29 27.74 -3.76
N VAL A 577 -4.61 27.66 -3.61
CA VAL A 577 -5.55 27.21 -4.65
C VAL A 577 -6.35 28.40 -5.17
N PHE A 578 -6.52 28.50 -6.47
CA PHE A 578 -7.38 29.51 -7.04
C PHE A 578 -8.84 29.02 -7.07
N VAL A 579 -9.70 29.66 -6.29
CA VAL A 579 -11.15 29.45 -6.30
C VAL A 579 -11.78 30.64 -7.01
N ASP A 580 -12.47 30.39 -8.13
CA ASP A 580 -13.05 31.44 -8.98
C ASP A 580 -12.06 32.55 -9.41
N GLY A 581 -10.77 32.20 -9.59
CA GLY A 581 -9.71 33.12 -9.98
C GLY A 581 -9.10 33.95 -8.83
N ILE A 582 -9.50 33.70 -7.58
CA ILE A 582 -8.96 34.34 -6.37
C ILE A 582 -8.00 33.37 -5.71
N PRO A 583 -6.73 33.79 -5.45
CA PRO A 583 -5.79 32.95 -4.69
C PRO A 583 -6.35 32.74 -3.28
N THR A 584 -6.62 31.49 -2.96
CA THR A 584 -7.20 31.09 -1.69
C THR A 584 -6.25 30.08 -1.04
N GLN A 585 -5.84 30.32 0.19
CA GLN A 585 -5.07 29.35 0.94
C GLN A 585 -5.98 28.22 1.39
N THR A 586 -5.66 27.03 0.94
CA THR A 586 -6.33 25.78 1.30
C THR A 586 -5.32 24.87 1.94
N GLY A 587 -5.69 24.30 3.07
CA GLY A 587 -4.78 23.40 3.77
C GLY A 587 -5.47 22.20 4.34
N THR A 588 -4.67 21.16 4.55
CA THR A 588 -4.95 20.12 5.52
C THR A 588 -4.28 20.58 6.81
N PHE A 589 -5.06 20.71 7.86
CA PHE A 589 -4.60 21.25 9.15
C PHE A 589 -4.64 20.15 10.20
N ALA A 590 -3.65 20.14 11.09
CA ALA A 590 -3.68 19.28 12.27
C ALA A 590 -4.95 19.56 13.08
N PRO A 591 -5.66 18.54 13.60
CA PRO A 591 -6.89 18.73 14.39
C PRO A 591 -6.74 19.64 15.61
N SER A 592 -5.53 19.75 16.16
CA SER A 592 -5.20 20.62 17.30
C SER A 592 -4.76 22.04 16.91
N SER A 593 -4.68 22.35 15.61
CA SER A 593 -4.28 23.68 15.12
C SER A 593 -5.36 24.74 15.38
N ASP A 594 -4.96 26.01 15.48
CA ASP A 594 -5.89 27.16 15.65
C ASP A 594 -6.97 27.16 14.54
N VAL A 595 -6.61 26.79 13.33
CA VAL A 595 -7.54 26.69 12.17
C VAL A 595 -8.58 25.60 12.40
N ALA A 596 -8.17 24.40 12.74
CA ALA A 596 -9.09 23.29 12.96
C ALA A 596 -9.97 23.53 14.20
N VAL A 597 -9.39 24.07 15.28
CA VAL A 597 -10.15 24.45 16.50
C VAL A 597 -11.18 25.53 16.19
N ALA A 598 -10.85 26.54 15.40
CA ALA A 598 -11.81 27.56 14.96
C ALA A 598 -12.96 26.97 14.12
N LEU A 599 -12.74 25.87 13.43
CA LEU A 599 -13.75 25.10 12.70
C LEU A 599 -14.49 24.08 13.59
N GLY A 600 -14.19 24.02 14.89
CA GLY A 600 -14.84 23.17 15.88
C GLY A 600 -14.24 21.77 16.00
N SER A 601 -12.97 21.57 15.63
CA SER A 601 -12.27 20.31 15.87
C SER A 601 -12.19 19.99 17.37
N PRO A 602 -12.65 18.82 17.82
CA PRO A 602 -12.49 18.39 19.21
C PRO A 602 -11.14 17.71 19.50
N GLY A 603 -10.29 17.51 18.50
CA GLY A 603 -9.16 16.58 18.52
C GLY A 603 -9.54 15.22 18.00
N LEU A 604 -8.66 14.23 18.16
CA LEU A 604 -8.91 12.85 17.75
C LEU A 604 -8.86 11.90 18.94
N ASP A 605 -9.82 10.99 18.96
CA ASP A 605 -9.90 9.82 19.84
C ASP A 605 -9.62 8.53 19.07
N ALA A 606 -9.44 7.41 19.78
CA ALA A 606 -9.28 6.10 19.15
C ALA A 606 -10.53 5.69 18.37
N GLU A 607 -10.34 4.94 17.28
CA GLU A 607 -11.43 4.18 16.66
C GLU A 607 -11.65 2.91 17.46
N GLU A 608 -12.89 2.53 17.71
CA GLU A 608 -13.25 1.32 18.43
C GLU A 608 -13.86 0.28 17.48
N ALA A 609 -13.50 -0.99 17.65
CA ALA A 609 -14.00 -2.05 16.79
C ALA A 609 -14.56 -3.22 17.58
N THR A 610 -15.62 -3.84 17.05
CA THR A 610 -16.16 -5.12 17.51
C THR A 610 -16.24 -6.10 16.35
N ASN A 611 -15.56 -7.24 16.50
CA ASN A 611 -15.44 -8.28 15.50
C ASN A 611 -16.20 -9.53 15.90
N TYR A 612 -16.89 -10.13 14.93
CA TYR A 612 -17.58 -11.43 15.07
C TYR A 612 -17.15 -12.33 13.92
N GLY A 613 -16.73 -13.55 14.25
CA GLY A 613 -16.35 -14.59 13.29
C GLY A 613 -17.06 -15.91 13.59
N VAL A 614 -17.53 -16.61 12.55
CA VAL A 614 -17.99 -17.97 12.64
C VAL A 614 -17.68 -18.72 11.36
N GLY A 615 -17.15 -19.94 11.46
CA GLY A 615 -16.76 -20.70 10.30
C GLY A 615 -16.62 -22.20 10.58
N PHE A 616 -16.20 -22.90 9.54
CA PHE A 616 -15.81 -24.30 9.64
C PHE A 616 -14.62 -24.62 8.75
N THR A 617 -13.90 -25.65 9.13
CA THR A 617 -12.84 -26.27 8.35
C THR A 617 -13.18 -27.72 8.07
N TRP A 618 -12.92 -28.17 6.83
CA TRP A 618 -13.10 -29.55 6.41
C TRP A 618 -11.87 -30.00 5.63
N SER A 619 -11.13 -30.95 6.17
CA SER A 619 -9.93 -31.54 5.56
C SER A 619 -10.15 -33.05 5.40
N THR A 620 -9.74 -33.61 4.30
CA THR A 620 -10.02 -35.02 3.96
C THR A 620 -8.75 -35.78 3.61
N ASP A 621 -8.76 -37.10 3.78
CA ASP A 621 -7.64 -38.00 3.43
C ASP A 621 -7.30 -37.99 1.92
N PHE A 622 -8.18 -37.46 1.05
CA PHE A 622 -7.95 -37.37 -0.39
C PHE A 622 -7.36 -36.02 -0.83
N ASN A 623 -6.62 -35.35 0.04
CA ASN A 623 -5.90 -34.10 -0.23
C ASN A 623 -6.81 -32.92 -0.62
N PHE A 624 -8.03 -32.88 -0.09
CA PHE A 624 -8.94 -31.75 -0.22
C PHE A 624 -9.08 -31.02 1.11
N SER A 625 -8.96 -29.71 1.11
CA SER A 625 -9.26 -28.86 2.26
C SER A 625 -10.22 -27.74 1.87
N LEU A 626 -11.07 -27.34 2.82
CA LEU A 626 -12.06 -26.26 2.68
C LEU A 626 -12.18 -25.51 3.99
N SER A 627 -12.08 -24.19 3.93
CA SER A 627 -12.43 -23.27 5.01
C SER A 627 -13.52 -22.32 4.53
N VAL A 628 -14.54 -22.13 5.35
CA VAL A 628 -15.61 -21.15 5.11
C VAL A 628 -15.81 -20.33 6.38
N ASP A 629 -15.65 -19.00 6.28
CA ASP A 629 -15.70 -18.10 7.42
C ASP A 629 -16.59 -16.90 7.12
N TYR A 630 -17.62 -16.70 7.91
CA TYR A 630 -18.38 -15.45 7.97
C TYR A 630 -17.71 -14.51 8.96
N TYR A 631 -17.65 -13.24 8.61
CA TYR A 631 -17.15 -12.18 9.48
C TYR A 631 -18.07 -10.97 9.49
N GLN A 632 -18.10 -10.26 10.62
CA GLN A 632 -18.70 -8.94 10.75
C GLN A 632 -17.80 -8.08 11.64
N ILE A 633 -17.49 -6.88 11.16
CA ILE A 633 -16.65 -5.88 11.83
C ILE A 633 -17.49 -4.61 11.94
N LEU A 634 -17.70 -4.13 13.15
CA LEU A 634 -18.28 -2.83 13.44
C LEU A 634 -17.13 -1.92 13.85
N ILE A 635 -17.06 -0.71 13.31
CA ILE A 635 -16.08 0.30 13.72
C ILE A 635 -16.85 1.56 14.04
N ASP A 636 -16.78 1.98 15.30
CA ASP A 636 -17.36 3.20 15.81
C ASP A 636 -16.27 4.29 15.85
N ASP A 637 -16.67 5.57 15.74
CA ASP A 637 -15.80 6.75 15.81
C ASP A 637 -14.63 6.72 14.79
N ARG A 638 -14.89 6.23 13.58
CA ARG A 638 -13.87 6.11 12.55
C ARG A 638 -13.33 7.47 12.12
N ILE A 639 -12.00 7.58 12.06
CA ILE A 639 -11.28 8.79 11.68
C ILE A 639 -11.32 8.96 10.16
N VAL A 640 -11.84 10.10 9.72
CA VAL A 640 -11.92 10.48 8.30
C VAL A 640 -11.50 11.94 8.09
N LEU A 641 -11.02 12.24 6.89
CA LEU A 641 -10.67 13.61 6.49
C LEU A 641 -11.91 14.31 5.96
N SER A 642 -12.22 15.49 6.49
CA SER A 642 -13.33 16.31 6.02
C SER A 642 -13.15 16.74 4.55
N ASN A 643 -14.22 17.23 3.93
CA ASN A 643 -14.13 17.99 2.69
C ASN A 643 -13.37 19.30 2.91
N ASN A 644 -12.99 19.98 1.85
CA ASN A 644 -12.55 21.36 1.91
C ASN A 644 -13.72 22.25 2.35
N LEU A 645 -13.70 22.70 3.60
CA LEU A 645 -14.69 23.61 4.15
C LEU A 645 -14.41 25.01 3.65
N SER A 646 -15.36 25.64 2.99
CA SER A 646 -15.20 26.92 2.30
C SER A 646 -16.49 27.76 2.36
N GLY A 647 -16.41 28.99 1.85
CA GLY A 647 -17.52 29.93 1.81
C GLY A 647 -17.39 31.07 2.83
N ALA A 648 -18.22 32.10 2.70
CA ALA A 648 -18.10 33.34 3.49
C ALA A 648 -18.23 33.08 5.01
N GLY A 649 -19.08 32.16 5.42
CA GLY A 649 -19.23 31.76 6.83
C GLY A 649 -17.97 31.13 7.38
N VAL A 650 -17.39 30.14 6.66
CA VAL A 650 -16.14 29.47 7.02
C VAL A 650 -14.99 30.48 7.08
N ALA A 651 -14.86 31.36 6.06
CA ALA A 651 -13.84 32.41 6.05
C ALA A 651 -13.97 33.34 7.25
N SER A 652 -15.19 33.64 7.76
CA SER A 652 -15.38 34.44 8.97
C SER A 652 -14.94 33.73 10.25
N LEU A 653 -15.04 32.38 10.32
CA LEU A 653 -14.50 31.61 11.45
C LEU A 653 -12.97 31.57 11.43
N LEU A 654 -12.37 31.66 10.24
CA LEU A 654 -10.93 31.60 10.03
C LEU A 654 -10.25 32.97 10.06
N GLU A 655 -10.97 34.04 10.34
CA GLU A 655 -10.39 35.39 10.42
C GLU A 655 -9.24 35.44 11.45
N GLY A 656 -8.06 35.85 11.00
CA GLY A 656 -6.85 35.93 11.84
C GLY A 656 -5.99 34.64 11.85
N THR A 657 -6.45 33.55 11.26
CA THR A 657 -5.67 32.29 11.17
C THR A 657 -4.75 32.21 9.94
N GLY A 658 -4.92 33.14 8.98
CA GLY A 658 -4.18 33.13 7.70
C GLY A 658 -4.76 32.18 6.62
N ALA A 659 -5.80 31.40 6.94
CA ALA A 659 -6.49 30.52 6.03
C ALA A 659 -7.87 31.07 5.65
N ASN A 660 -8.39 30.70 4.46
CA ASN A 660 -9.74 31.05 3.99
C ASN A 660 -10.66 29.84 3.94
N GLN A 661 -10.07 28.66 3.83
CA GLN A 661 -10.72 27.36 3.79
C GLN A 661 -9.76 26.30 4.31
N GLY A 662 -10.27 25.16 4.71
CA GLY A 662 -9.45 24.09 5.25
C GLY A 662 -10.19 22.78 5.42
N ARG A 663 -9.43 21.73 5.62
CA ARG A 663 -9.90 20.40 5.98
C ARG A 663 -9.06 19.84 7.13
N PHE A 664 -9.63 18.97 7.90
CA PHE A 664 -8.97 18.33 9.05
C PHE A 664 -9.56 16.96 9.31
N PHE A 665 -8.86 16.15 10.09
CA PHE A 665 -9.34 14.84 10.51
C PHE A 665 -10.27 14.96 11.71
N LEU A 666 -11.27 14.09 11.76
CA LEU A 666 -12.18 13.96 12.90
C LEU A 666 -12.77 12.54 12.98
N ASN A 667 -13.14 12.09 14.18
CA ASN A 667 -13.89 10.87 14.41
C ASN A 667 -15.35 11.14 13.99
N ALA A 668 -15.76 10.67 12.80
CA ALA A 668 -16.97 11.21 12.20
C ALA A 668 -17.95 10.19 11.64
N ILE A 669 -17.54 8.96 11.45
CA ILE A 669 -18.42 7.95 10.90
C ILE A 669 -18.34 6.63 11.67
N ASP A 670 -19.50 5.95 11.77
CA ASP A 670 -19.53 4.55 12.15
C ASP A 670 -19.72 3.69 10.92
N SER A 671 -19.07 2.55 10.88
CA SER A 671 -19.10 1.66 9.72
C SER A 671 -19.31 0.20 10.11
N LYS A 672 -19.89 -0.55 9.16
CA LYS A 672 -20.12 -1.97 9.26
C LYS A 672 -19.59 -2.69 8.05
N THR A 673 -18.66 -3.59 8.27
CA THR A 673 -18.14 -4.51 7.25
C THR A 673 -18.59 -5.92 7.55
N ARG A 674 -19.14 -6.63 6.57
CA ARG A 674 -19.52 -8.04 6.70
C ARG A 674 -19.24 -8.80 5.43
N GLY A 675 -18.91 -10.08 5.59
CA GLY A 675 -18.61 -10.90 4.43
C GLY A 675 -18.43 -12.38 4.73
N VAL A 676 -18.07 -13.09 3.68
CA VAL A 676 -17.75 -14.51 3.71
C VAL A 676 -16.46 -14.74 2.95
N ASP A 677 -15.52 -15.42 3.60
CA ASP A 677 -14.30 -15.92 2.97
C ASP A 677 -14.44 -17.43 2.75
N VAL A 678 -14.10 -17.91 1.56
CA VAL A 678 -14.02 -19.33 1.22
C VAL A 678 -12.64 -19.60 0.64
N VAL A 679 -11.93 -20.57 1.22
CA VAL A 679 -10.64 -21.04 0.71
C VAL A 679 -10.72 -22.55 0.56
N ALA A 680 -10.43 -23.05 -0.62
CA ALA A 680 -10.36 -24.50 -0.87
C ALA A 680 -9.08 -24.85 -1.62
N SER A 681 -8.50 -26.00 -1.30
CA SER A 681 -7.37 -26.57 -2.04
C SER A 681 -7.62 -28.04 -2.33
N TYR A 682 -7.08 -28.48 -3.47
CA TYR A 682 -7.12 -29.88 -3.86
C TYR A 682 -5.84 -30.26 -4.61
N ASN A 683 -5.13 -31.27 -4.13
CA ASN A 683 -3.94 -31.79 -4.76
C ASN A 683 -4.21 -33.14 -5.44
N LEU A 684 -4.20 -33.15 -6.77
CA LEU A 684 -4.31 -34.35 -7.58
C LEU A 684 -2.90 -34.85 -7.89
N MET A 685 -2.55 -36.03 -7.37
CA MET A 685 -1.26 -36.69 -7.61
C MET A 685 -1.39 -37.73 -8.71
N SER A 686 -0.46 -37.74 -9.67
CA SER A 686 -0.47 -38.69 -10.76
C SER A 686 0.93 -38.91 -11.33
N ASP A 687 1.47 -40.10 -11.14
CA ASP A 687 2.79 -40.50 -11.68
C ASP A 687 2.91 -40.38 -13.20
N ASN A 688 1.81 -40.52 -13.96
CA ASN A 688 1.82 -40.52 -15.41
C ASN A 688 1.53 -39.17 -16.06
N TYR A 689 0.74 -38.32 -15.40
CA TYR A 689 0.24 -37.07 -15.96
C TYR A 689 0.76 -35.83 -15.19
N GLY A 690 1.59 -36.09 -14.18
CA GLY A 690 2.06 -35.03 -13.27
C GLY A 690 1.04 -34.63 -12.20
N ASP A 691 1.50 -33.89 -11.23
CA ASP A 691 0.69 -33.40 -10.10
C ASP A 691 0.02 -32.08 -10.45
N VAL A 692 -1.20 -31.90 -9.99
CA VAL A 692 -1.94 -30.65 -10.16
C VAL A 692 -2.44 -30.16 -8.81
N ALA A 693 -1.96 -28.99 -8.39
CA ALA A 693 -2.48 -28.28 -7.23
C ALA A 693 -3.52 -27.24 -7.67
N PHE A 694 -4.75 -27.43 -7.24
CA PHE A 694 -5.86 -26.47 -7.45
C PHE A 694 -6.08 -25.66 -6.20
N ASN A 695 -6.21 -24.33 -6.35
CA ASN A 695 -6.62 -23.45 -5.26
C ASN A 695 -7.78 -22.56 -5.71
N LEU A 696 -8.77 -22.43 -4.83
CA LEU A 696 -9.90 -21.53 -4.95
C LEU A 696 -9.92 -20.61 -3.74
N GLY A 697 -9.91 -19.32 -3.99
CA GLY A 697 -10.24 -18.30 -3.00
C GLY A 697 -11.48 -17.54 -3.44
N TYR A 698 -12.40 -17.27 -2.54
CA TYR A 698 -13.56 -16.42 -2.76
C TYR A 698 -13.77 -15.50 -1.54
N ASN A 699 -13.94 -14.22 -1.81
CA ASN A 699 -14.39 -13.25 -0.82
C ASN A 699 -15.67 -12.57 -1.31
N TYR A 700 -16.68 -12.56 -0.45
CA TYR A 700 -17.79 -11.62 -0.52
C TYR A 700 -17.62 -10.62 0.62
N GLY A 701 -17.59 -9.32 0.33
CA GLY A 701 -17.49 -8.25 1.32
C GLY A 701 -18.47 -7.12 1.02
N LYS A 702 -19.06 -6.55 2.06
CA LYS A 702 -19.91 -5.36 1.98
C LYS A 702 -19.56 -4.40 3.10
N ASN A 703 -19.19 -3.17 2.73
CA ASN A 703 -18.95 -2.06 3.63
C ASN A 703 -20.15 -1.12 3.60
N GLU A 704 -20.58 -0.64 4.75
CA GLU A 704 -21.71 0.27 4.93
C GLU A 704 -21.32 1.34 5.96
N VAL A 705 -21.56 2.60 5.65
CA VAL A 705 -21.52 3.69 6.64
C VAL A 705 -22.86 3.66 7.36
N THR A 706 -22.86 3.49 8.67
CA THR A 706 -24.07 3.30 9.49
C THR A 706 -24.51 4.55 10.22
N ASN A 707 -23.55 5.46 10.47
CA ASN A 707 -23.80 6.74 11.12
C ASN A 707 -22.79 7.78 10.63
N ILE A 708 -23.17 9.04 10.65
CA ILE A 708 -22.32 10.19 10.35
C ILE A 708 -22.66 11.24 11.40
N ILE A 709 -21.66 11.79 12.08
CA ILE A 709 -21.87 12.84 13.08
C ILE A 709 -22.45 14.12 12.45
N ALA A 710 -23.16 14.89 13.26
CA ALA A 710 -23.50 16.26 12.88
C ALA A 710 -22.23 17.15 12.82
N PRO A 711 -22.19 18.18 11.96
CA PRO A 711 -21.10 19.12 11.98
C PRO A 711 -20.90 19.74 13.38
N PRO A 712 -19.67 20.13 13.75
CA PRO A 712 -19.42 20.91 14.95
C PRO A 712 -20.30 22.16 15.05
N ALA A 713 -20.58 22.60 16.26
CA ALA A 713 -21.50 23.72 16.50
C ALA A 713 -21.05 25.02 15.82
N GLU A 714 -19.76 25.27 15.74
CA GLU A 714 -19.11 26.37 15.05
C GLU A 714 -19.48 26.36 13.56
N LEU A 715 -19.33 25.24 12.90
CA LEU A 715 -19.68 25.04 11.47
C LEU A 715 -21.19 25.14 11.24
N GLN A 716 -22.01 24.57 12.14
CA GLN A 716 -23.47 24.73 12.06
C GLN A 716 -23.91 26.19 12.15
N SER A 717 -23.22 27.00 13.01
CA SER A 717 -23.53 28.42 13.20
C SER A 717 -23.38 29.26 11.94
N VAL A 718 -22.55 28.81 10.99
CA VAL A 718 -22.30 29.45 9.70
C VAL A 718 -22.96 28.72 8.52
N GLY A 719 -23.87 27.79 8.80
CA GLY A 719 -24.69 27.12 7.80
C GLY A 719 -24.00 25.96 7.06
N VAL A 720 -22.94 25.38 7.62
CA VAL A 720 -22.34 24.14 7.08
C VAL A 720 -23.22 22.96 7.50
N GLU A 721 -23.74 22.27 6.52
CA GLU A 721 -24.55 21.05 6.70
C GLU A 721 -23.65 19.80 6.64
N GLN A 722 -24.21 18.64 7.01
CA GLN A 722 -23.50 17.35 7.04
C GLN A 722 -22.90 16.99 5.68
N ASP A 723 -23.65 17.22 4.59
CA ASP A 723 -23.17 16.94 3.22
C ASP A 723 -22.01 17.87 2.79
N ASN A 724 -21.85 19.02 3.43
CA ASN A 724 -20.69 19.87 3.21
C ASN A 724 -19.47 19.42 4.03
N LEU A 725 -19.68 18.78 5.19
CA LEU A 725 -18.61 18.23 6.01
C LEU A 725 -18.02 16.96 5.36
N PHE A 726 -18.90 16.07 4.87
CA PHE A 726 -18.54 14.87 4.14
C PHE A 726 -19.43 14.74 2.90
N SER A 727 -18.85 14.86 1.73
CA SER A 727 -19.62 14.66 0.49
C SER A 727 -20.06 13.21 0.35
N GLY A 728 -21.17 12.99 -0.33
CA GLY A 728 -21.63 11.66 -0.69
C GLY A 728 -20.56 10.85 -1.46
N ASN A 729 -19.64 11.52 -2.15
CA ASN A 729 -18.49 10.92 -2.82
C ASN A 729 -17.51 10.28 -1.82
N GLU A 730 -17.08 11.01 -0.79
CA GLU A 730 -16.16 10.46 0.22
C GLU A 730 -16.77 9.25 0.94
N LEU A 731 -18.04 9.33 1.32
CA LEU A 731 -18.75 8.23 1.97
C LEU A 731 -18.88 7.00 1.05
N ARG A 732 -19.19 7.23 -0.22
CA ARG A 732 -19.30 6.13 -1.20
C ARG A 732 -17.96 5.44 -1.49
N ARG A 733 -16.81 6.11 -1.33
CA ARG A 733 -15.51 5.47 -1.43
C ARG A 733 -15.38 4.29 -0.46
N PHE A 734 -15.90 4.40 0.76
CA PHE A 734 -15.90 3.30 1.72
C PHE A 734 -16.82 2.15 1.31
N GLU A 735 -17.92 2.41 0.61
CA GLU A 735 -18.97 1.44 0.34
C GLU A 735 -18.82 0.71 -1.00
N VAL A 736 -18.25 1.36 -2.03
CA VAL A 736 -18.35 0.89 -3.42
C VAL A 736 -17.04 0.87 -4.20
N SER A 737 -15.95 1.44 -3.67
CA SER A 737 -14.66 1.47 -4.39
C SER A 737 -13.90 0.15 -4.34
N THR A 738 -14.31 -0.81 -3.50
CA THR A 738 -13.74 -2.16 -3.45
C THR A 738 -14.70 -3.19 -4.01
N PRO A 739 -14.21 -4.25 -4.70
CA PRO A 739 -15.07 -5.29 -5.24
C PRO A 739 -15.83 -6.02 -4.15
N ARG A 740 -17.16 -6.09 -4.23
CA ARG A 740 -17.96 -6.90 -3.31
C ARG A 740 -17.74 -8.40 -3.45
N ASN A 741 -17.29 -8.84 -4.62
CA ASN A 741 -17.01 -10.25 -4.91
C ASN A 741 -15.66 -10.35 -5.58
N LYS A 742 -14.78 -11.19 -5.06
CA LYS A 742 -13.51 -11.52 -5.69
C LYS A 742 -13.28 -13.01 -5.66
N TYR A 743 -12.86 -13.58 -6.79
CA TYR A 743 -12.50 -15.00 -6.94
C TYR A 743 -11.05 -15.09 -7.38
N ASN A 744 -10.28 -15.91 -6.72
CA ASN A 744 -8.93 -16.28 -7.13
C ASN A 744 -8.92 -17.78 -7.42
N LEU A 745 -8.69 -18.14 -8.66
CA LEU A 745 -8.58 -19.54 -9.11
C LEU A 745 -7.15 -19.77 -9.58
N SER A 746 -6.52 -20.85 -9.15
CA SER A 746 -5.23 -21.25 -9.68
C SER A 746 -5.14 -22.76 -9.86
N ALA A 747 -4.40 -23.15 -10.88
CA ALA A 747 -4.01 -24.53 -11.14
C ALA A 747 -2.51 -24.54 -11.45
N THR A 748 -1.73 -25.24 -10.64
CA THR A 748 -0.30 -25.44 -10.87
C THR A 748 -0.06 -26.90 -11.21
N TRP A 749 0.33 -27.15 -12.47
CA TRP A 749 0.69 -28.46 -12.97
C TRP A 749 2.20 -28.64 -12.94
N THR A 750 2.68 -29.76 -12.42
CA THR A 750 4.09 -30.11 -12.33
C THR A 750 4.31 -31.51 -12.90
N LEU A 751 5.17 -31.62 -13.90
CA LEU A 751 5.56 -32.89 -14.50
C LEU A 751 7.03 -32.84 -14.90
N ASN A 752 7.85 -33.69 -14.29
CA ASN A 752 9.30 -33.72 -14.48
C ASN A 752 9.91 -32.33 -14.30
N GLU A 753 10.55 -31.78 -15.32
CA GLU A 753 11.21 -30.47 -15.31
C GLU A 753 10.23 -29.31 -15.57
N TRP A 754 8.98 -29.56 -15.90
CA TRP A 754 7.98 -28.56 -16.23
C TRP A 754 7.10 -28.20 -15.05
N ARG A 755 6.89 -26.92 -14.86
CA ARG A 755 5.83 -26.37 -13.99
C ARG A 755 5.05 -25.32 -14.78
N THR A 756 3.73 -25.47 -14.80
CA THR A 756 2.85 -24.47 -15.42
C THR A 756 1.80 -24.02 -14.44
N THR A 757 1.73 -22.73 -14.20
CA THR A 757 0.72 -22.11 -13.33
C THR A 757 -0.22 -21.26 -14.17
N LEU A 758 -1.50 -21.61 -14.13
CA LEU A 758 -2.60 -20.78 -14.65
C LEU A 758 -3.34 -20.17 -13.46
N ARG A 759 -3.46 -18.86 -13.44
CA ARG A 759 -4.21 -18.15 -12.41
C ARG A 759 -5.27 -17.28 -13.08
N SER A 760 -6.48 -17.25 -12.54
CA SER A 760 -7.54 -16.40 -13.04
C SER A 760 -8.26 -15.73 -11.86
N THR A 761 -8.20 -14.41 -11.83
CA THR A 761 -8.84 -13.59 -10.79
C THR A 761 -10.04 -12.87 -11.39
N ARG A 762 -11.22 -13.05 -10.77
CA ARG A 762 -12.40 -12.26 -11.12
C ARG A 762 -12.59 -11.16 -10.10
N TYR A 763 -12.54 -9.95 -10.57
CA TYR A 763 -12.93 -8.78 -9.80
C TYR A 763 -14.40 -8.49 -10.03
N GLY A 764 -15.16 -8.29 -8.95
CA GLY A 764 -16.55 -7.88 -9.01
C GLY A 764 -16.73 -6.43 -9.46
N GLU A 765 -17.95 -5.99 -9.50
CA GLU A 765 -18.30 -4.61 -9.79
C GLU A 765 -17.76 -3.67 -8.70
N THR A 766 -17.18 -2.55 -9.13
CA THR A 766 -16.77 -1.42 -8.28
C THR A 766 -17.34 -0.14 -8.85
N GLN A 767 -17.26 0.95 -8.11
CA GLN A 767 -17.67 2.26 -8.58
C GLN A 767 -16.57 3.28 -8.31
N ASP A 768 -16.33 4.15 -9.28
CA ASP A 768 -15.60 5.40 -9.11
C ASP A 768 -16.65 6.47 -8.78
N PRO A 769 -16.74 6.90 -7.53
CA PRO A 769 -17.75 7.87 -7.13
C PRO A 769 -17.32 9.29 -7.49
N SER A 770 -18.29 10.10 -7.97
CA SER A 770 -18.11 11.50 -8.29
C SER A 770 -18.98 12.39 -7.38
N GLU A 771 -18.57 13.63 -7.15
CA GLU A 771 -19.40 14.65 -6.46
C GLU A 771 -20.70 14.92 -7.22
N ILE A 772 -20.68 14.71 -8.51
CA ILE A 772 -21.88 14.79 -9.38
C ILE A 772 -22.36 13.36 -9.60
N PRO A 773 -23.51 12.93 -9.00
CA PRO A 773 -23.97 11.55 -9.06
C PRO A 773 -24.13 10.98 -10.48
N GLU A 774 -24.46 11.82 -11.45
CA GLU A 774 -24.60 11.45 -12.86
C GLU A 774 -23.28 11.08 -13.51
N ARG A 775 -22.16 11.49 -12.91
CA ARG A 775 -20.78 11.18 -13.33
C ARG A 775 -20.19 9.97 -12.60
N ASN A 776 -20.94 9.31 -11.73
CA ASN A 776 -20.50 8.06 -11.12
C ASN A 776 -20.22 7.01 -12.20
N GLU A 777 -19.03 6.44 -12.19
CA GLU A 777 -18.64 5.40 -13.14
C GLU A 777 -18.75 4.02 -12.51
N MET A 778 -19.49 3.13 -13.18
CA MET A 778 -19.63 1.73 -12.80
C MET A 778 -18.61 0.91 -13.57
N LEU A 779 -17.65 0.33 -12.86
CA LEU A 779 -16.64 -0.56 -13.41
C LEU A 779 -17.19 -1.99 -13.40
N LYS A 780 -17.43 -2.55 -14.57
CA LYS A 780 -18.02 -3.89 -14.72
C LYS A 780 -17.06 -4.98 -14.28
N PRO A 781 -17.57 -6.12 -13.80
CA PRO A 781 -16.75 -7.26 -13.44
C PRO A 781 -15.85 -7.74 -14.58
N LYS A 782 -14.58 -8.03 -14.27
CA LYS A 782 -13.59 -8.54 -15.24
C LYS A 782 -12.89 -9.78 -14.71
N TRP A 783 -12.48 -10.68 -15.64
CA TRP A 783 -11.57 -11.76 -15.38
C TRP A 783 -10.18 -11.39 -15.87
N ILE A 784 -9.20 -11.48 -15.00
CA ILE A 784 -7.78 -11.29 -15.31
C ILE A 784 -7.10 -12.64 -15.19
N THR A 785 -6.44 -13.08 -16.26
CA THR A 785 -5.81 -14.40 -16.33
C THR A 785 -4.31 -14.24 -16.54
N ASP A 786 -3.52 -14.93 -15.71
CA ASP A 786 -2.07 -14.97 -15.74
C ASP A 786 -1.61 -16.38 -16.10
N LEU A 787 -0.51 -16.46 -16.82
CA LEU A 787 0.13 -17.72 -17.21
C LEU A 787 1.64 -17.62 -16.92
N ASP A 788 2.17 -18.61 -16.21
CA ASP A 788 3.60 -18.83 -16.02
C ASP A 788 3.98 -20.24 -16.43
N VAL A 789 5.00 -20.38 -17.25
CA VAL A 789 5.55 -21.67 -17.67
C VAL A 789 7.04 -21.68 -17.30
N ALA A 790 7.41 -22.57 -16.40
CA ALA A 790 8.77 -22.76 -15.91
C ALA A 790 9.33 -24.09 -16.36
N TYR A 791 10.60 -24.11 -16.71
CA TYR A 791 11.37 -25.29 -17.09
C TYR A 791 12.67 -25.37 -16.29
N ALA A 792 12.86 -26.41 -15.51
CA ALA A 792 14.09 -26.71 -14.82
C ALA A 792 15.12 -27.24 -15.83
N LEU A 793 16.06 -26.38 -16.23
CA LEU A 793 17.14 -26.76 -17.16
C LEU A 793 18.07 -27.81 -16.54
N ASN A 794 18.24 -27.75 -15.26
CA ASN A 794 18.92 -28.72 -14.38
C ASN A 794 18.48 -28.43 -12.93
N ASN A 795 19.06 -29.15 -11.95
CA ASN A 795 18.72 -29.01 -10.52
C ASN A 795 18.98 -27.59 -9.96
N ASN A 796 19.77 -26.79 -10.65
CA ASN A 796 20.21 -25.48 -10.18
C ASN A 796 19.58 -24.31 -10.94
N ILE A 797 19.15 -24.50 -12.19
CA ILE A 797 18.71 -23.39 -13.05
C ILE A 797 17.29 -23.65 -13.55
N THR A 798 16.40 -22.70 -13.29
CA THR A 798 15.03 -22.67 -13.81
C THR A 798 14.85 -21.45 -14.70
N LEU A 799 14.26 -21.66 -15.87
CA LEU A 799 13.84 -20.60 -16.78
C LEU A 799 12.33 -20.52 -16.79
N SER A 800 11.78 -19.31 -16.77
CA SER A 800 10.33 -19.10 -16.87
C SER A 800 10.00 -18.06 -17.93
N LEU A 801 8.88 -18.28 -18.62
CA LEU A 801 8.23 -17.31 -19.49
C LEU A 801 6.78 -17.17 -19.06
N GLY A 802 6.27 -15.96 -18.99
CA GLY A 802 4.90 -15.75 -18.57
C GLY A 802 4.31 -14.43 -19.06
N ALA A 803 3.03 -14.30 -18.79
CA ALA A 803 2.30 -13.06 -18.98
C ALA A 803 1.25 -12.90 -17.89
N ASN A 804 1.23 -11.72 -17.29
CA ASN A 804 0.13 -11.29 -16.44
C ASN A 804 -0.90 -10.59 -17.32
N ASN A 805 -2.19 -10.81 -17.05
CA ASN A 805 -3.29 -10.34 -17.88
C ASN A 805 -3.12 -10.76 -19.36
N VAL A 806 -2.94 -12.05 -19.61
CA VAL A 806 -2.59 -12.61 -20.93
C VAL A 806 -3.58 -12.21 -22.04
N PHE A 807 -4.84 -11.94 -21.68
CA PHE A 807 -5.89 -11.53 -22.63
C PHE A 807 -5.99 -10.01 -22.82
N ASP A 808 -5.08 -9.24 -22.22
CA ASP A 808 -5.01 -7.78 -22.37
C ASP A 808 -6.30 -7.05 -21.96
N VAL A 809 -6.90 -7.45 -20.86
CA VAL A 809 -8.17 -6.93 -20.36
C VAL A 809 -7.96 -5.59 -19.68
N TYR A 810 -8.79 -4.61 -20.04
CA TYR A 810 -8.85 -3.29 -19.44
C TYR A 810 -10.15 -3.08 -18.65
N PRO A 811 -10.20 -2.09 -17.71
CA PRO A 811 -11.46 -1.53 -17.22
C PRO A 811 -12.29 -0.99 -18.37
N ASP A 812 -13.58 -0.74 -18.13
CA ASP A 812 -14.37 0.01 -19.11
C ASP A 812 -13.77 1.42 -19.22
N PRO A 813 -13.66 1.99 -20.45
CA PRO A 813 -13.17 3.35 -20.62
C PRO A 813 -14.05 4.37 -19.90
N THR A 814 -13.44 5.45 -19.38
CA THR A 814 -14.14 6.57 -18.75
C THR A 814 -15.19 7.15 -19.72
N ARG A 815 -16.42 7.31 -19.25
CA ARG A 815 -17.51 7.80 -20.11
C ARG A 815 -17.36 9.29 -20.38
N ASP A 816 -17.51 9.65 -21.62
CA ASP A 816 -17.68 11.03 -22.06
C ASP A 816 -19.08 11.52 -21.64
N LEU A 817 -19.28 11.82 -20.36
CA LEU A 817 -20.56 12.32 -19.83
C LEU A 817 -20.77 13.82 -20.09
N VAL A 818 -19.74 14.51 -20.61
CA VAL A 818 -19.79 15.93 -20.89
C VAL A 818 -19.11 16.19 -22.23
N SER A 819 -19.86 16.69 -23.19
CA SER A 819 -19.36 17.24 -24.46
C SER A 819 -18.48 18.50 -24.28
N ASP A 820 -18.06 18.80 -23.06
CA ASP A 820 -17.26 19.97 -22.73
C ASP A 820 -15.77 19.60 -22.78
N VAL A 821 -15.13 19.93 -23.90
CA VAL A 821 -13.68 19.80 -24.13
C VAL A 821 -12.81 20.56 -23.12
N THR A 822 -13.40 21.33 -22.21
CA THR A 822 -12.69 22.04 -21.15
C THR A 822 -12.37 21.17 -19.94
N THR A 823 -12.98 19.97 -19.82
CA THR A 823 -12.80 19.08 -18.69
C THR A 823 -11.70 18.04 -18.94
N PHE A 824 -10.97 17.67 -17.89
CA PHE A 824 -9.96 16.61 -17.91
C PHE A 824 -10.53 15.19 -18.09
N SER A 825 -11.86 15.04 -18.21
CA SER A 825 -12.55 13.75 -18.14
C SER A 825 -12.11 12.74 -19.20
N ARG A 826 -11.65 13.20 -20.37
CA ARG A 826 -11.21 12.34 -21.46
C ARG A 826 -9.70 12.03 -21.43
N LEU A 827 -8.91 12.84 -20.76
CA LEU A 827 -7.46 12.64 -20.67
C LEU A 827 -7.08 11.38 -19.91
N PHE A 828 -7.91 10.98 -18.94
CA PHE A 828 -7.71 9.76 -18.14
C PHE A 828 -8.65 8.68 -18.67
N SER A 829 -8.13 7.87 -19.58
CA SER A 829 -8.92 6.88 -20.33
C SER A 829 -9.62 5.84 -19.45
N TYR A 830 -9.11 5.61 -18.24
CA TYR A 830 -9.62 4.62 -17.30
C TYR A 830 -9.66 5.17 -15.88
N SER A 831 -10.56 4.64 -15.05
CA SER A 831 -10.64 5.00 -13.64
C SER A 831 -9.45 4.48 -12.84
N GLY A 832 -8.85 5.33 -12.00
CA GLY A 832 -7.83 4.96 -11.00
C GLY A 832 -8.38 4.05 -9.88
N PHE A 833 -9.70 3.88 -9.77
CA PHE A 833 -10.35 2.96 -8.85
C PHE A 833 -10.50 1.53 -9.39
N SER A 834 -9.91 1.22 -10.56
CA SER A 834 -9.88 -0.14 -11.07
C SER A 834 -9.17 -1.07 -10.08
N PRO A 835 -9.83 -2.16 -9.62
CA PRO A 835 -9.26 -3.03 -8.60
C PRO A 835 -8.11 -3.91 -9.10
N PHE A 836 -7.86 -3.92 -10.41
CA PHE A 836 -6.75 -4.65 -11.06
C PHE A 836 -5.81 -3.73 -11.84
N GLY A 837 -5.94 -2.40 -11.65
CA GLY A 837 -5.21 -1.41 -12.42
C GLY A 837 -5.70 -1.28 -13.87
N PHE A 838 -4.91 -0.60 -14.70
CA PHE A 838 -5.26 -0.29 -16.08
C PHE A 838 -4.03 -0.31 -17.02
N ASN A 839 -2.99 -1.10 -16.70
CA ASN A 839 -1.74 -1.15 -17.49
C ASN A 839 -1.78 -2.16 -18.65
N GLY A 840 -2.82 -3.02 -18.71
CA GLY A 840 -2.95 -4.05 -19.74
C GLY A 840 -2.03 -5.25 -19.51
N ARG A 841 -1.68 -5.97 -20.56
CA ARG A 841 -0.86 -7.19 -20.52
C ARG A 841 0.60 -6.89 -20.24
N TYR A 842 1.20 -7.61 -19.26
CA TYR A 842 2.63 -7.58 -18.97
C TYR A 842 3.27 -8.92 -19.31
N VAL A 843 4.29 -8.92 -20.17
CA VAL A 843 5.02 -10.12 -20.63
C VAL A 843 6.42 -10.12 -20.02
N TYR A 844 6.86 -11.27 -19.49
CA TYR A 844 8.14 -11.36 -18.81
C TYR A 844 8.90 -12.67 -19.09
N GLY A 845 10.21 -12.59 -18.92
CA GLY A 845 11.10 -13.74 -18.82
C GLY A 845 11.82 -13.71 -17.47
N LYS A 846 12.07 -14.89 -16.89
CA LYS A 846 12.72 -15.06 -15.59
C LYS A 846 13.78 -16.14 -15.66
N VAL A 847 14.89 -15.93 -14.98
CA VAL A 847 15.91 -16.94 -14.68
C VAL A 847 16.13 -16.99 -13.18
N GLU A 848 16.16 -18.18 -12.61
CA GLU A 848 16.48 -18.44 -11.20
C GLU A 848 17.58 -19.49 -11.14
N MET A 849 18.57 -19.24 -10.34
CA MET A 849 19.69 -20.15 -10.05
C MET A 849 19.73 -20.41 -8.54
N LYS A 850 19.79 -21.71 -8.15
CA LYS A 850 19.99 -22.18 -6.77
C LYS A 850 21.36 -22.83 -6.64
N PHE A 851 22.02 -22.69 -5.51
CA PHE A 851 23.37 -23.25 -5.26
C PHE A 851 23.60 -23.56 -3.78
#